data_ddbdc733260aed20315f4d11bfefbb37
#
_entry.id   ddbdc733260aed20315f4d11bfefbb37
#
_cell.length_a   1.000
_cell.length_b   1.000
_cell.length_c   1.000
_cell.angle_alpha   90.00
_cell.angle_beta   90.00
_cell.angle_gamma   90.00
#
_symmetry.space_group_name_H-M   'P 1'
#
loop_
_entity.id
_entity.type
_entity.pdbx_description
1 polymer ?
#
loop_
_entity_poly.entity_id
_entity_poly.type
_entity_poly.pdbx_seq_one_letter_code
_entity_poly.pdbx_strand_id
1 'polypeptide(L)'
;MSMEQIYEDAIKDPSQEPKKLLRKAYDGTITAMTYAEILLNRAIKDYGKEQSIGYPDTAYNLPVITCLSGQKVTTLNELVPILNRMRNQVKTGLTFENARLWGESVLYAAEIIEVLHYLRGDEPKVAPWTGFLGDPIVRKHGIKMVDWTIPGVAVILGRAKDSKAAKKIVDNLMGKGFMIFLCDEIIEQLLEENVKIGEDYIAFPLGNFTSVIHAVNYAFRAGLAFGGIPAGEREQHRDYQRRRIRAFVLSLGELDDVKVAASMGAIFMGFPILTDQELGSDMQIPDWYISEPDYEKIVPLALEVRGIKLTNIEVPIPVNFGPAFEGETIRKGDTYVEFGGGKTTGFELVRMVAQDEVEDGKITVIGPEIDSVPEGTRLPLGIMVDIYGRKMQEDFEGVLERRIHYFTNYGEGIWHVAQRDLCWVRISKDARAKGFLMKHIGELLLAKFKQEFPAIVDRVQITILTDQAAVNENIVKARERYRIRDARLKSLTDESVDTFYSCLLCQSFAPNHVCITTPERVGLCGAVSWLDARAAYEITPTGPNQPIPKGPAIDEVKGMWQSCNDYLRPASNNTLDEVNLYTLMDKPMTSCGCFEAIMAIVPEVNGLMITTREHSGMTPCGMTFSTLAGTVGGGLQTPGFMGIGRSYVVSRKFIPADGGIARIVWMPKELKEFLREDFVQRSIDEGLGEDFIDKIADETIGTTVEEIMPFLEENGHPCYSLEPLM
;
A
#
# COMPACT_ATOMS: atom_id res chain seq x y z
N MET A 1 -38.45 -31.72 -1.61
CA MET A 1 -37.30 -32.64 -1.66
C MET A 1 -36.10 -31.81 -1.26
N SER A 2 -35.29 -32.22 -0.28
CA SER A 2 -34.07 -31.47 0.08
C SER A 2 -33.04 -31.61 -1.05
N MET A 3 -32.16 -30.64 -1.20
CA MET A 3 -31.02 -30.71 -2.17
C MET A 3 -30.18 -31.97 -1.93
N GLU A 4 -30.03 -32.42 -0.69
CA GLU A 4 -29.39 -33.68 -0.33
C GLU A 4 -30.07 -34.88 -0.96
N GLN A 5 -31.40 -34.92 -0.94
CA GLN A 5 -32.20 -36.00 -1.54
C GLN A 5 -32.10 -36.02 -3.06
N ILE A 6 -32.05 -34.88 -3.71
CA ILE A 6 -31.81 -34.74 -5.16
C ILE A 6 -30.46 -35.33 -5.55
N TYR A 7 -29.41 -35.06 -4.73
CA TYR A 7 -28.08 -35.58 -4.98
C TYR A 7 -27.93 -37.06 -4.66
N GLU A 8 -28.60 -37.57 -3.60
CA GLU A 8 -28.62 -38.99 -3.29
C GLU A 8 -29.34 -39.81 -4.38
N ASP A 9 -30.42 -39.28 -4.95
CA ASP A 9 -31.15 -39.94 -6.05
C ASP A 9 -30.37 -39.93 -7.37
N ALA A 10 -29.52 -38.92 -7.60
CA ALA A 10 -28.63 -38.83 -8.75
C ALA A 10 -27.46 -39.84 -8.71
N ILE A 11 -27.04 -40.23 -7.52
CA ILE A 11 -25.98 -41.25 -7.33
C ILE A 11 -26.45 -42.65 -7.75
N LYS A 12 -27.78 -42.89 -7.79
CA LYS A 12 -28.34 -44.22 -8.05
C LYS A 12 -28.29 -44.66 -9.51
N ASP A 13 -28.08 -43.73 -10.47
CA ASP A 13 -27.93 -44.07 -11.89
C ASP A 13 -26.86 -43.20 -12.58
N PRO A 14 -25.60 -43.60 -12.55
CA PRO A 14 -24.47 -42.80 -13.10
C PRO A 14 -24.43 -42.79 -14.64
N SER A 15 -25.28 -43.49 -15.34
CA SER A 15 -25.10 -43.74 -16.78
C SER A 15 -25.80 -42.78 -17.74
N GLN A 16 -26.64 -41.84 -17.26
CA GLN A 16 -27.53 -41.08 -18.16
C GLN A 16 -27.51 -39.56 -18.10
N GLU A 17 -26.69 -38.91 -17.25
CA GLU A 17 -26.69 -37.43 -17.18
C GLU A 17 -25.31 -36.84 -17.13
N PRO A 18 -25.13 -35.56 -17.62
CA PRO A 18 -23.87 -34.81 -17.38
C PRO A 18 -23.58 -34.78 -15.88
N LYS A 19 -22.34 -35.04 -15.53
CA LYS A 19 -21.89 -35.08 -14.13
C LYS A 19 -22.37 -33.86 -13.37
N LYS A 20 -23.13 -34.05 -12.30
CA LYS A 20 -23.59 -32.99 -11.42
C LYS A 20 -22.40 -32.30 -10.75
N LEU A 21 -22.58 -31.05 -10.39
CA LEU A 21 -21.46 -30.20 -9.89
C LEU A 21 -20.68 -30.84 -8.72
N LEU A 22 -21.38 -31.45 -7.75
CA LEU A 22 -20.72 -32.14 -6.64
C LEU A 22 -19.93 -33.38 -7.09
N ARG A 23 -20.38 -34.08 -8.14
CA ARG A 23 -19.66 -35.21 -8.69
C ARG A 23 -18.40 -34.75 -9.40
N LYS A 24 -18.47 -33.67 -10.18
CA LYS A 24 -17.29 -33.03 -10.80
C LYS A 24 -16.31 -32.55 -9.73
N ALA A 25 -16.78 -31.91 -8.66
CA ALA A 25 -15.95 -31.47 -7.54
C ALA A 25 -15.21 -32.64 -6.88
N TYR A 26 -15.88 -33.77 -6.63
CA TYR A 26 -15.27 -34.96 -6.06
C TYR A 26 -14.21 -35.57 -7.00
N ASP A 27 -14.59 -35.84 -8.25
CA ASP A 27 -13.71 -36.45 -9.25
C ASP A 27 -12.48 -35.56 -9.51
N GLY A 28 -12.67 -34.24 -9.60
CA GLY A 28 -11.57 -33.26 -9.75
C GLY A 28 -10.65 -33.19 -8.52
N THR A 29 -11.21 -33.34 -7.31
CA THR A 29 -10.42 -33.42 -6.08
C THR A 29 -9.52 -34.64 -6.08
N ILE A 30 -10.07 -35.81 -6.42
CA ILE A 30 -9.28 -37.06 -6.54
C ILE A 30 -8.19 -36.90 -7.61
N THR A 31 -8.53 -36.29 -8.75
CA THR A 31 -7.57 -36.04 -9.84
C THR A 31 -6.43 -35.13 -9.39
N ALA A 32 -6.73 -34.01 -8.76
CA ALA A 32 -5.71 -33.05 -8.27
C ALA A 32 -4.79 -33.70 -7.22
N MET A 33 -5.35 -34.46 -6.27
CA MET A 33 -4.58 -35.14 -5.25
C MET A 33 -3.70 -36.26 -5.83
N THR A 34 -4.23 -37.01 -6.81
CA THR A 34 -3.46 -38.06 -7.50
C THR A 34 -2.29 -37.44 -8.29
N TYR A 35 -2.54 -36.33 -8.95
CA TYR A 35 -1.52 -35.62 -9.70
C TYR A 35 -0.42 -35.06 -8.76
N ALA A 36 -0.81 -34.46 -7.64
CA ALA A 36 0.14 -34.02 -6.61
C ALA A 36 1.01 -35.18 -6.11
N GLU A 37 0.43 -36.35 -5.86
CA GLU A 37 1.18 -37.54 -5.45
C GLU A 37 2.17 -38.03 -6.51
N ILE A 38 1.76 -38.09 -7.77
CA ILE A 38 2.61 -38.48 -8.89
C ILE A 38 3.80 -37.55 -8.99
N LEU A 39 3.57 -36.22 -8.93
CA LEU A 39 4.64 -35.22 -8.99
C LEU A 39 5.57 -35.32 -7.78
N LEU A 40 5.02 -35.49 -6.57
CA LEU A 40 5.82 -35.63 -5.35
C LEU A 40 6.71 -36.87 -5.39
N ASN A 41 6.16 -38.03 -5.79
CA ASN A 41 6.92 -39.26 -5.91
C ASN A 41 8.07 -39.17 -6.96
N ARG A 42 7.77 -38.45 -8.08
CA ARG A 42 8.79 -38.18 -9.09
C ARG A 42 9.86 -37.24 -8.53
N ALA A 43 9.51 -36.15 -7.86
CA ALA A 43 10.44 -35.21 -7.26
C ALA A 43 11.33 -35.89 -6.20
N ILE A 44 10.76 -36.74 -5.33
CA ILE A 44 11.53 -37.52 -4.35
C ILE A 44 12.53 -38.45 -5.04
N LYS A 45 12.17 -39.10 -6.16
CA LYS A 45 13.05 -39.93 -6.93
C LYS A 45 14.20 -39.17 -7.58
N ASP A 46 13.88 -37.98 -8.14
CA ASP A 46 14.81 -37.18 -8.93
C ASP A 46 15.77 -36.34 -8.06
N TYR A 47 15.29 -35.81 -6.92
CA TYR A 47 16.05 -34.89 -6.07
C TYR A 47 16.35 -35.41 -4.66
N GLY A 48 15.74 -36.53 -4.24
CA GLY A 48 15.90 -37.09 -2.89
C GLY A 48 14.89 -36.49 -1.87
N LYS A 49 14.65 -37.22 -0.79
CA LYS A 49 13.64 -36.90 0.23
C LYS A 49 13.93 -35.62 1.00
N GLU A 50 15.18 -35.29 1.23
CA GLU A 50 15.66 -34.15 2.02
C GLU A 50 15.80 -32.86 1.17
N GLN A 51 15.42 -32.92 -0.11
CA GLN A 51 15.46 -31.75 -0.98
C GLN A 51 14.57 -30.64 -0.39
N SER A 52 15.17 -29.47 -0.21
CA SER A 52 14.48 -28.26 0.25
C SER A 52 13.51 -27.75 -0.81
N ILE A 53 12.34 -27.30 -0.36
CA ILE A 53 11.27 -26.73 -1.18
C ILE A 53 10.75 -25.43 -0.58
N GLY A 54 10.19 -24.57 -1.40
CA GLY A 54 9.56 -23.31 -1.01
C GLY A 54 9.38 -22.39 -2.18
N TYR A 55 8.56 -21.36 -1.98
CA TYR A 55 8.41 -20.26 -2.93
C TYR A 55 9.49 -19.20 -2.71
N PRO A 56 9.85 -18.42 -3.75
CA PRO A 56 10.79 -17.31 -3.62
C PRO A 56 10.16 -16.14 -2.84
N ASP A 57 11.01 -15.28 -2.24
CA ASP A 57 10.65 -13.99 -1.65
C ASP A 57 9.51 -14.04 -0.62
N THR A 58 9.44 -15.11 0.17
CA THR A 58 8.50 -15.23 1.28
C THR A 58 9.14 -15.80 2.53
N ALA A 59 8.73 -15.31 3.70
CA ALA A 59 9.09 -15.88 5.00
C ALA A 59 8.35 -17.19 5.30
N TYR A 60 7.33 -17.52 4.50
CA TYR A 60 6.49 -18.72 4.66
C TYR A 60 6.75 -19.67 3.50
N ASN A 61 7.32 -20.81 3.75
CA ASN A 61 7.69 -21.76 2.69
C ASN A 61 6.49 -22.18 1.83
N LEU A 62 5.41 -22.62 2.47
CA LEU A 62 4.15 -23.04 1.86
C LEU A 62 3.01 -22.37 2.64
N PRO A 63 2.58 -21.17 2.23
CA PRO A 63 1.65 -20.35 3.03
C PRO A 63 0.32 -21.00 3.35
N VAL A 64 -0.29 -21.74 2.42
CA VAL A 64 -1.59 -22.41 2.64
C VAL A 64 -1.44 -23.55 3.64
N ILE A 65 -0.48 -24.44 3.42
CA ILE A 65 -0.18 -25.56 4.33
C ILE A 65 0.17 -25.00 5.71
N THR A 66 1.03 -23.99 5.78
CA THR A 66 1.46 -23.38 7.04
C THR A 66 0.27 -22.77 7.80
N CYS A 67 -0.56 -21.97 7.15
CA CYS A 67 -1.70 -21.30 7.80
C CYS A 67 -2.77 -22.28 8.27
N LEU A 68 -3.09 -23.30 7.46
CA LEU A 68 -4.17 -24.22 7.77
C LEU A 68 -3.73 -25.36 8.71
N SER A 69 -2.47 -25.81 8.64
CA SER A 69 -1.98 -26.94 9.45
C SER A 69 -1.13 -26.53 10.65
N GLY A 70 -0.58 -25.33 10.66
CA GLY A 70 0.43 -24.90 11.64
C GLY A 70 1.82 -25.51 11.43
N GLN A 71 1.99 -26.34 10.40
CA GLN A 71 3.25 -27.05 10.12
C GLN A 71 4.07 -26.27 9.11
N LYS A 72 5.29 -25.94 9.47
CA LYS A 72 6.26 -25.40 8.52
C LYS A 72 6.90 -26.59 7.78
N VAL A 73 6.56 -26.72 6.52
CA VAL A 73 7.08 -27.76 5.61
C VAL A 73 8.23 -27.18 4.79
N THR A 74 9.39 -27.82 4.81
CA THR A 74 10.63 -27.33 4.19
C THR A 74 11.29 -28.33 3.25
N THR A 75 10.88 -29.59 3.30
CA THR A 75 11.44 -30.67 2.48
C THR A 75 10.37 -31.51 1.80
N LEU A 76 10.75 -32.23 0.73
CA LEU A 76 9.85 -33.15 0.02
C LEU A 76 9.25 -34.23 0.92
N ASN A 77 10.05 -34.75 1.87
CA ASN A 77 9.60 -35.80 2.78
C ASN A 77 8.47 -35.34 3.70
N GLU A 78 8.49 -34.10 4.10
CA GLU A 78 7.45 -33.49 4.97
C GLU A 78 6.11 -33.29 4.26
N LEU A 79 6.06 -33.28 2.93
CA LEU A 79 4.82 -33.23 2.15
C LEU A 79 4.04 -34.55 2.19
N VAL A 80 4.71 -35.69 2.35
CA VAL A 80 4.08 -37.03 2.34
C VAL A 80 2.99 -37.19 3.41
N PRO A 81 3.25 -36.87 4.69
CA PRO A 81 2.20 -36.94 5.72
C PRO A 81 1.05 -35.94 5.50
N ILE A 82 1.33 -34.77 4.91
CA ILE A 82 0.29 -33.78 4.57
C ILE A 82 -0.67 -34.39 3.52
N LEU A 83 -0.14 -34.91 2.42
CA LEU A 83 -0.93 -35.51 1.35
C LEU A 83 -1.74 -36.72 1.85
N ASN A 84 -1.14 -37.58 2.68
CA ASN A 84 -1.83 -38.73 3.27
C ASN A 84 -2.98 -38.31 4.19
N ARG A 85 -2.77 -37.27 5.02
CA ARG A 85 -3.83 -36.71 5.87
C ARG A 85 -4.99 -36.20 5.04
N MET A 86 -4.74 -35.43 3.97
CA MET A 86 -5.77 -34.90 3.08
C MET A 86 -6.54 -36.03 2.40
N ARG A 87 -5.87 -37.07 1.90
CA ARG A 87 -6.51 -38.23 1.31
C ARG A 87 -7.49 -38.91 2.27
N ASN A 88 -7.12 -39.06 3.53
CA ASN A 88 -7.98 -39.66 4.55
C ASN A 88 -9.16 -38.78 4.94
N GLN A 89 -9.13 -37.49 4.66
CA GLN A 89 -10.24 -36.53 4.91
C GLN A 89 -11.26 -36.52 3.77
N VAL A 90 -10.91 -36.96 2.56
CA VAL A 90 -11.83 -36.97 1.42
C VAL A 90 -12.85 -38.06 1.58
N LYS A 91 -14.08 -37.68 1.92
CA LYS A 91 -15.24 -38.61 2.03
C LYS A 91 -15.95 -38.72 0.70
N THR A 92 -16.50 -39.90 0.43
CA THR A 92 -17.15 -40.23 -0.84
C THR A 92 -18.59 -39.76 -1.00
N GLY A 93 -19.27 -39.38 0.09
CA GLY A 93 -20.67 -38.91 0.04
C GLY A 93 -20.74 -37.54 -0.67
N LEU A 94 -21.62 -37.43 -1.68
CA LEU A 94 -21.83 -36.19 -2.45
C LEU A 94 -22.73 -35.22 -1.69
N THR A 95 -22.22 -34.71 -0.59
CA THR A 95 -22.89 -33.69 0.25
C THR A 95 -22.14 -32.34 0.18
N PHE A 96 -22.87 -31.28 0.46
CA PHE A 96 -22.30 -29.94 0.52
C PHE A 96 -21.22 -29.81 1.62
N GLU A 97 -21.41 -30.46 2.75
CA GLU A 97 -20.43 -30.50 3.84
C GLU A 97 -19.13 -31.17 3.38
N ASN A 98 -19.22 -32.28 2.67
CA ASN A 98 -18.05 -32.95 2.11
C ASN A 98 -17.38 -32.10 1.01
N ALA A 99 -18.15 -31.42 0.15
CA ALA A 99 -17.61 -30.53 -0.89
C ALA A 99 -16.71 -29.44 -0.30
N ARG A 100 -17.04 -28.91 0.88
CA ARG A 100 -16.20 -27.96 1.59
C ARG A 100 -14.87 -28.58 2.02
N LEU A 101 -14.86 -29.82 2.47
CA LEU A 101 -13.64 -30.56 2.83
C LEU A 101 -12.82 -30.91 1.58
N TRP A 102 -13.47 -31.22 0.45
CA TRP A 102 -12.78 -31.41 -0.82
C TRP A 102 -12.07 -30.11 -1.26
N GLY A 103 -12.74 -28.96 -1.11
CA GLY A 103 -12.13 -27.66 -1.40
C GLY A 103 -10.84 -27.44 -0.62
N GLU A 104 -10.81 -27.76 0.67
CA GLU A 104 -9.58 -27.71 1.47
C GLU A 104 -8.51 -28.64 0.91
N SER A 105 -8.87 -29.89 0.61
CA SER A 105 -7.93 -30.90 0.07
C SER A 105 -7.33 -30.46 -1.28
N VAL A 106 -8.12 -29.81 -2.13
CA VAL A 106 -7.68 -29.23 -3.41
C VAL A 106 -6.67 -28.10 -3.18
N LEU A 107 -6.89 -27.22 -2.19
CA LEU A 107 -5.94 -26.15 -1.87
C LEU A 107 -4.57 -26.72 -1.47
N TYR A 108 -4.54 -27.76 -0.64
CA TYR A 108 -3.28 -28.43 -0.30
C TYR A 108 -2.62 -29.11 -1.54
N ALA A 109 -3.41 -29.81 -2.34
CA ALA A 109 -2.89 -30.46 -3.56
C ALA A 109 -2.33 -29.43 -4.54
N ALA A 110 -3.03 -28.31 -4.75
CA ALA A 110 -2.58 -27.23 -5.63
C ALA A 110 -1.28 -26.58 -5.14
N GLU A 111 -1.13 -26.35 -3.82
CA GLU A 111 0.12 -25.81 -3.28
C GLU A 111 1.29 -26.78 -3.45
N ILE A 112 1.07 -28.09 -3.27
CA ILE A 112 2.07 -29.12 -3.54
C ILE A 112 2.46 -29.13 -5.03
N ILE A 113 1.50 -29.10 -5.93
CA ILE A 113 1.75 -29.07 -7.38
C ILE A 113 2.59 -27.85 -7.75
N GLU A 114 2.18 -26.66 -7.31
CA GLU A 114 2.88 -25.44 -7.67
C GLU A 114 4.29 -25.35 -7.09
N VAL A 115 4.51 -25.74 -5.83
CA VAL A 115 5.88 -25.72 -5.29
C VAL A 115 6.80 -26.71 -6.00
N LEU A 116 6.25 -27.82 -6.51
CA LEU A 116 7.01 -28.78 -7.31
C LEU A 116 7.32 -28.24 -8.71
N HIS A 117 6.45 -27.42 -9.31
CA HIS A 117 6.76 -26.65 -10.52
C HIS A 117 7.93 -25.69 -10.28
N TYR A 118 7.92 -24.95 -9.17
CA TYR A 118 9.03 -24.07 -8.78
C TYR A 118 10.34 -24.85 -8.54
N LEU A 119 10.29 -26.00 -7.87
CA LEU A 119 11.46 -26.86 -7.68
C LEU A 119 12.08 -27.32 -9.01
N ARG A 120 11.23 -27.60 -10.00
CA ARG A 120 11.67 -28.10 -11.32
C ARG A 120 12.04 -26.99 -12.30
N GLY A 121 11.75 -25.74 -11.96
CA GLY A 121 11.91 -24.59 -12.82
C GLY A 121 10.91 -24.51 -13.96
N ASP A 122 9.73 -25.09 -13.78
CA ASP A 122 8.60 -25.09 -14.73
C ASP A 122 7.64 -23.90 -14.48
N GLU A 123 7.93 -23.04 -13.50
CA GLU A 123 7.12 -21.85 -13.21
C GLU A 123 7.15 -20.82 -14.34
N PRO A 124 6.09 -20.01 -14.50
CA PRO A 124 6.07 -18.93 -15.47
C PRO A 124 7.20 -17.92 -15.23
N LYS A 125 8.07 -17.69 -16.22
CA LYS A 125 9.28 -16.83 -16.07
C LYS A 125 9.26 -15.59 -16.97
N VAL A 126 8.36 -15.55 -17.95
CA VAL A 126 8.34 -14.51 -18.97
C VAL A 126 7.12 -13.62 -18.78
N ALA A 127 7.34 -12.30 -18.80
CA ALA A 127 6.24 -11.35 -18.81
C ALA A 127 5.18 -11.70 -19.89
N PRO A 128 3.88 -11.57 -19.59
CA PRO A 128 3.30 -10.86 -18.46
C PRO A 128 3.14 -11.68 -17.16
N TRP A 129 3.56 -12.95 -17.15
CA TRP A 129 3.32 -13.87 -16.05
C TRP A 129 3.97 -13.40 -14.75
N THR A 130 3.20 -13.35 -13.65
CA THR A 130 3.71 -12.99 -12.32
C THR A 130 3.92 -14.21 -11.44
N GLY A 131 3.19 -15.30 -11.71
CA GLY A 131 3.29 -16.52 -10.89
C GLY A 131 3.04 -16.25 -9.40
N PHE A 132 3.93 -16.77 -8.55
CA PHE A 132 3.88 -16.54 -7.12
C PHE A 132 4.21 -15.08 -6.78
N LEU A 133 3.37 -14.49 -5.94
CA LEU A 133 3.52 -13.11 -5.50
C LEU A 133 4.31 -13.04 -4.18
N GLY A 134 5.52 -12.51 -4.20
CA GLY A 134 6.39 -12.38 -3.04
C GLY A 134 5.84 -11.48 -1.93
N ASP A 135 6.44 -11.55 -0.74
CA ASP A 135 6.03 -10.73 0.41
C ASP A 135 6.08 -9.21 0.15
N PRO A 136 6.99 -8.66 -0.69
CA PRO A 136 6.94 -7.25 -1.05
C PRO A 136 5.62 -6.80 -1.67
N ILE A 137 5.02 -7.63 -2.54
CA ILE A 137 3.71 -7.34 -3.17
C ILE A 137 2.59 -7.42 -2.14
N VAL A 138 2.64 -8.41 -1.22
CA VAL A 138 1.67 -8.49 -0.11
C VAL A 138 1.74 -7.25 0.77
N ARG A 139 2.93 -6.75 1.06
CA ARG A 139 3.13 -5.52 1.83
C ARG A 139 2.59 -4.28 1.12
N LYS A 140 2.84 -4.18 -0.19
CA LYS A 140 2.44 -3.03 -1.01
C LYS A 140 0.91 -2.90 -1.13
N HIS A 141 0.21 -4.00 -1.34
CA HIS A 141 -1.22 -4.00 -1.65
C HIS A 141 -2.11 -4.58 -0.55
N GLY A 142 -1.58 -5.42 0.33
CA GLY A 142 -2.37 -6.16 1.31
C GLY A 142 -3.10 -5.26 2.29
N ILE A 143 -2.51 -4.16 2.74
CA ILE A 143 -3.19 -3.22 3.64
C ILE A 143 -4.37 -2.56 2.94
N LYS A 144 -4.23 -2.16 1.67
CA LYS A 144 -5.30 -1.55 0.86
C LYS A 144 -6.48 -2.51 0.65
N MET A 145 -6.20 -3.81 0.61
CA MET A 145 -7.22 -4.85 0.52
C MET A 145 -7.95 -5.03 1.85
N VAL A 146 -7.24 -4.96 2.97
CA VAL A 146 -7.79 -5.19 4.31
C VAL A 146 -8.56 -3.97 4.83
N ASP A 147 -8.12 -2.75 4.52
CA ASP A 147 -8.78 -1.50 4.90
C ASP A 147 -9.87 -1.06 3.92
N TRP A 148 -10.05 -1.83 2.82
CA TRP A 148 -11.03 -1.63 1.75
C TRP A 148 -10.79 -0.41 0.84
N THR A 149 -9.60 0.15 0.84
CA THR A 149 -9.15 1.08 -0.21
C THR A 149 -9.23 0.39 -1.58
N ILE A 150 -8.85 -0.90 -1.65
CA ILE A 150 -9.22 -1.80 -2.73
C ILE A 150 -10.58 -2.41 -2.35
N PRO A 151 -11.68 -2.12 -3.07
CA PRO A 151 -13.03 -2.46 -2.64
C PRO A 151 -13.31 -3.96 -2.60
N GLY A 152 -12.55 -4.74 -3.35
CA GLY A 152 -12.70 -6.19 -3.41
C GLY A 152 -11.64 -6.88 -4.25
N VAL A 153 -11.70 -8.20 -4.26
CA VAL A 153 -10.78 -9.10 -4.97
C VAL A 153 -11.60 -9.96 -5.92
N ALA A 154 -11.23 -9.98 -7.19
CA ALA A 154 -11.79 -10.88 -8.19
C ALA A 154 -10.75 -11.91 -8.60
N VAL A 155 -11.08 -13.19 -8.53
CA VAL A 155 -10.28 -14.28 -9.10
C VAL A 155 -11.00 -14.76 -10.36
N ILE A 156 -10.36 -14.71 -11.50
CA ILE A 156 -10.92 -15.11 -12.79
C ILE A 156 -10.18 -16.36 -13.27
N LEU A 157 -10.93 -17.42 -13.49
CA LEU A 157 -10.43 -18.74 -13.86
C LEU A 157 -11.09 -19.20 -15.15
N GLY A 158 -10.31 -19.62 -16.13
CA GLY A 158 -10.77 -20.25 -17.36
C GLY A 158 -10.82 -19.31 -18.56
N ARG A 159 -11.83 -19.49 -19.42
CA ARG A 159 -11.95 -18.83 -20.72
C ARG A 159 -13.31 -18.16 -20.88
N ALA A 160 -13.34 -16.87 -21.15
CA ALA A 160 -14.56 -16.17 -21.55
C ALA A 160 -15.03 -16.63 -22.95
N LYS A 161 -16.28 -16.37 -23.28
CA LYS A 161 -16.85 -16.75 -24.61
C LYS A 161 -16.05 -16.20 -25.78
N ASP A 162 -15.44 -15.04 -25.63
CA ASP A 162 -14.53 -14.40 -26.60
C ASP A 162 -13.63 -13.36 -25.90
N SER A 163 -12.58 -12.90 -26.58
CA SER A 163 -11.58 -11.96 -26.03
C SER A 163 -12.17 -10.60 -25.69
N LYS A 164 -13.24 -10.15 -26.39
CA LYS A 164 -13.93 -8.89 -26.06
C LYS A 164 -14.72 -8.99 -24.77
N ALA A 165 -15.35 -10.15 -24.53
CA ALA A 165 -16.04 -10.41 -23.27
C ALA A 165 -15.05 -10.47 -22.10
N ALA A 166 -13.89 -11.13 -22.29
CA ALA A 166 -12.80 -11.13 -21.32
C ALA A 166 -12.36 -9.71 -20.95
N LYS A 167 -12.05 -8.91 -21.99
CA LYS A 167 -11.67 -7.49 -21.82
C LYS A 167 -12.73 -6.72 -21.04
N LYS A 168 -14.01 -6.89 -21.39
CA LYS A 168 -15.11 -6.16 -20.75
C LYS A 168 -15.24 -6.43 -19.26
N ILE A 169 -15.11 -7.70 -18.84
CA ILE A 169 -15.10 -8.07 -17.41
C ILE A 169 -13.93 -7.37 -16.70
N VAL A 170 -12.72 -7.49 -17.26
CA VAL A 170 -11.52 -7.00 -16.61
C VAL A 170 -11.49 -5.47 -16.57
N ASP A 171 -11.82 -4.78 -17.66
CA ASP A 171 -11.93 -3.31 -17.69
C ASP A 171 -12.98 -2.81 -16.68
N ASN A 172 -14.10 -3.50 -16.53
CA ASN A 172 -15.14 -3.17 -15.55
C ASN A 172 -14.62 -3.29 -14.11
N LEU A 173 -13.87 -4.36 -13.80
CA LEU A 173 -13.27 -4.58 -12.49
C LEU A 173 -12.14 -3.60 -12.20
N MET A 174 -11.26 -3.36 -13.18
CA MET A 174 -10.18 -2.37 -13.08
C MET A 174 -10.72 -0.96 -12.88
N GLY A 175 -11.73 -0.57 -13.66
CA GLY A 175 -12.40 0.73 -13.52
C GLY A 175 -13.09 0.92 -12.16
N LYS A 176 -13.40 -0.17 -11.46
CA LYS A 176 -13.92 -0.16 -10.07
C LYS A 176 -12.81 -0.29 -9.01
N GLY A 177 -11.56 -0.43 -9.43
CA GLY A 177 -10.40 -0.52 -8.55
C GLY A 177 -10.20 -1.85 -7.84
N PHE A 178 -10.69 -2.94 -8.43
CA PHE A 178 -10.51 -4.27 -7.88
C PHE A 178 -9.06 -4.77 -8.04
N MET A 179 -8.62 -5.55 -7.07
CA MET A 179 -7.47 -6.43 -7.26
C MET A 179 -7.92 -7.67 -8.03
N ILE A 180 -7.24 -8.00 -9.12
CA ILE A 180 -7.65 -9.05 -10.04
C ILE A 180 -6.57 -10.12 -10.12
N PHE A 181 -6.94 -11.37 -9.92
CA PHE A 181 -6.08 -12.53 -10.13
C PHE A 181 -6.60 -13.31 -11.34
N LEU A 182 -5.72 -13.55 -12.30
CA LEU A 182 -6.05 -14.13 -13.61
C LEU A 182 -5.36 -15.50 -13.74
N CYS A 183 -6.14 -16.50 -14.13
CA CYS A 183 -5.65 -17.87 -14.39
C CYS A 183 -6.25 -18.44 -15.67
N ASP A 184 -5.49 -19.29 -16.34
CA ASP A 184 -5.84 -19.96 -17.59
C ASP A 184 -5.92 -19.02 -18.82
N GLU A 185 -6.71 -19.43 -19.79
CA GLU A 185 -6.80 -18.84 -21.12
C GLU A 185 -7.33 -17.40 -21.12
N ILE A 186 -7.93 -16.93 -20.01
CA ILE A 186 -8.34 -15.53 -19.87
C ILE A 186 -7.17 -14.59 -20.09
N ILE A 187 -5.97 -15.00 -19.69
CA ILE A 187 -4.75 -14.19 -19.82
C ILE A 187 -4.41 -13.97 -21.29
N GLU A 188 -4.45 -15.04 -22.10
CA GLU A 188 -4.20 -14.96 -23.54
C GLU A 188 -5.24 -14.09 -24.24
N GLN A 189 -6.53 -14.23 -23.87
CA GLN A 189 -7.61 -13.41 -24.41
C GLN A 189 -7.41 -11.90 -24.12
N LEU A 190 -6.91 -11.55 -22.92
CA LEU A 190 -6.63 -10.17 -22.56
C LEU A 190 -5.45 -9.61 -23.34
N LEU A 191 -4.40 -10.40 -23.58
CA LEU A 191 -3.26 -10.02 -24.40
C LEU A 191 -3.64 -9.79 -25.88
N GLU A 192 -4.54 -10.63 -26.43
CA GLU A 192 -5.10 -10.44 -27.77
C GLU A 192 -5.80 -9.07 -27.93
N GLU A 193 -6.46 -8.60 -26.89
CA GLU A 193 -7.15 -7.30 -26.87
C GLU A 193 -6.25 -6.14 -26.38
N ASN A 194 -4.95 -6.38 -26.23
CA ASN A 194 -3.95 -5.42 -25.74
C ASN A 194 -4.30 -4.81 -24.37
N VAL A 195 -4.96 -5.57 -23.49
CA VAL A 195 -5.22 -5.15 -22.11
C VAL A 195 -3.92 -5.16 -21.34
N LYS A 196 -3.62 -4.06 -20.68
CA LYS A 196 -2.45 -3.96 -19.79
C LYS A 196 -2.74 -4.69 -18.48
N ILE A 197 -1.93 -5.69 -18.15
CA ILE A 197 -2.01 -6.51 -16.94
C ILE A 197 -0.65 -6.60 -16.26
N GLY A 198 -0.60 -6.97 -15.01
CA GLY A 198 0.60 -7.07 -14.19
C GLY A 198 0.45 -6.31 -12.87
N GLU A 199 1.54 -6.19 -12.13
CA GLU A 199 1.55 -5.55 -10.81
C GLU A 199 1.12 -4.08 -10.86
N ASP A 200 1.59 -3.32 -11.86
CA ASP A 200 1.29 -1.90 -12.02
C ASP A 200 -0.20 -1.62 -12.24
N TYR A 201 -0.95 -2.62 -12.69
CA TYR A 201 -2.39 -2.54 -12.95
C TYR A 201 -3.22 -3.29 -11.89
N ILE A 202 -2.59 -3.85 -10.87
CA ILE A 202 -3.21 -4.71 -9.84
C ILE A 202 -4.04 -5.85 -10.47
N ALA A 203 -3.63 -6.30 -11.64
CA ALA A 203 -4.20 -7.39 -12.41
C ALA A 203 -3.12 -8.45 -12.66
N PHE A 204 -3.06 -9.46 -11.78
CA PHE A 204 -1.95 -10.40 -11.69
C PHE A 204 -2.20 -11.67 -12.52
N PRO A 205 -1.49 -11.87 -13.64
CA PRO A 205 -1.55 -13.12 -14.40
C PRO A 205 -0.71 -14.20 -13.71
N LEU A 206 -1.37 -15.09 -12.98
CA LEU A 206 -0.72 -16.10 -12.13
C LEU A 206 -0.18 -17.29 -12.90
N GLY A 207 -0.85 -17.72 -13.94
CA GLY A 207 -0.48 -18.89 -14.75
C GLY A 207 -1.70 -19.75 -15.12
N ASN A 208 -1.51 -21.07 -15.15
CA ASN A 208 -2.61 -22.02 -15.40
C ASN A 208 -3.50 -22.19 -14.16
N PHE A 209 -4.52 -23.06 -14.24
CA PHE A 209 -5.53 -23.19 -13.17
C PHE A 209 -4.94 -23.57 -11.80
N THR A 210 -3.84 -24.33 -11.72
CA THR A 210 -3.21 -24.67 -10.43
C THR A 210 -2.58 -23.45 -9.78
N SER A 211 -2.16 -22.49 -10.57
CA SER A 211 -1.59 -21.23 -10.08
C SER A 211 -2.60 -20.32 -9.38
N VAL A 212 -3.92 -20.63 -9.43
CA VAL A 212 -4.93 -19.93 -8.62
C VAL A 212 -4.61 -19.99 -7.12
N ILE A 213 -3.83 -21.00 -6.70
CA ILE A 213 -3.36 -21.12 -5.32
C ILE A 213 -2.52 -19.91 -4.89
N HIS A 214 -1.89 -19.18 -5.80
CA HIS A 214 -1.11 -17.99 -5.48
C HIS A 214 -2.00 -16.84 -4.99
N ALA A 215 -3.25 -16.75 -5.47
CA ALA A 215 -4.24 -15.81 -4.92
C ALA A 215 -4.62 -16.19 -3.47
N VAL A 216 -4.78 -17.49 -3.21
CA VAL A 216 -5.08 -18.00 -1.86
C VAL A 216 -3.88 -17.80 -0.93
N ASN A 217 -2.66 -18.07 -1.39
CA ASN A 217 -1.43 -17.77 -0.67
C ASN A 217 -1.32 -16.29 -0.27
N TYR A 218 -1.64 -15.42 -1.21
CA TYR A 218 -1.66 -13.97 -0.96
C TYR A 218 -2.65 -13.62 0.17
N ALA A 219 -3.87 -14.16 0.11
CA ALA A 219 -4.90 -13.91 1.11
C ALA A 219 -4.50 -14.42 2.51
N PHE A 220 -3.90 -15.61 2.63
CA PHE A 220 -3.44 -16.14 3.90
C PHE A 220 -2.28 -15.32 4.48
N ARG A 221 -1.32 -14.90 3.65
CA ARG A 221 -0.23 -14.02 4.09
C ARG A 221 -0.72 -12.65 4.54
N ALA A 222 -1.76 -12.10 3.89
CA ALA A 222 -2.42 -10.90 4.36
C ALA A 222 -3.04 -11.09 5.76
N GLY A 223 -3.65 -12.24 6.02
CA GLY A 223 -4.17 -12.60 7.35
C GLY A 223 -3.08 -12.70 8.42
N LEU A 224 -1.93 -13.28 8.08
CA LEU A 224 -0.75 -13.32 8.97
C LEU A 224 -0.19 -11.93 9.24
N ALA A 225 0.03 -11.13 8.19
CA ALA A 225 0.74 -9.85 8.27
C ALA A 225 -0.12 -8.72 8.85
N PHE A 226 -1.41 -8.67 8.52
CA PHE A 226 -2.33 -7.57 8.87
C PHE A 226 -3.44 -7.99 9.83
N GLY A 227 -3.80 -9.27 9.85
CA GLY A 227 -4.78 -9.83 10.78
C GLY A 227 -4.18 -10.29 12.10
N GLY A 228 -2.86 -10.45 12.18
CA GLY A 228 -2.16 -10.96 13.35
C GLY A 228 -2.58 -12.40 13.74
N ILE A 229 -3.09 -13.19 12.78
CA ILE A 229 -3.60 -14.53 13.05
C ILE A 229 -2.44 -15.53 12.99
N PRO A 230 -2.17 -16.28 14.08
CA PRO A 230 -1.10 -17.26 14.09
C PRO A 230 -1.29 -18.38 13.05
N ALA A 231 -0.20 -18.92 12.54
CA ALA A 231 -0.24 -20.11 11.70
C ALA A 231 -0.85 -21.31 12.45
N GLY A 232 -1.72 -22.06 11.78
CA GLY A 232 -2.44 -23.20 12.36
C GLY A 232 -3.84 -22.86 12.91
N GLU A 233 -4.13 -21.59 13.12
CA GLU A 233 -5.46 -21.13 13.57
C GLU A 233 -6.46 -21.12 12.40
N ARG A 234 -6.73 -22.30 11.88
CA ARG A 234 -7.50 -22.58 10.66
C ARG A 234 -8.83 -21.85 10.59
N GLU A 235 -9.66 -21.92 11.63
CA GLU A 235 -10.98 -21.31 11.65
C GLU A 235 -10.88 -19.77 11.75
N GLN A 236 -9.92 -19.25 12.50
CA GLN A 236 -9.68 -17.80 12.57
C GLN A 236 -9.20 -17.26 11.21
N HIS A 237 -8.31 -17.97 10.51
CA HIS A 237 -7.92 -17.62 9.14
C HIS A 237 -9.11 -17.58 8.19
N ARG A 238 -9.97 -18.60 8.21
CA ARG A 238 -11.17 -18.63 7.36
C ARG A 238 -12.14 -17.50 7.69
N ASP A 239 -12.39 -17.24 8.96
CA ASP A 239 -13.27 -16.15 9.40
C ASP A 239 -12.73 -14.78 8.99
N TYR A 240 -11.41 -14.57 9.11
CA TYR A 240 -10.75 -13.37 8.64
C TYR A 240 -10.91 -13.17 7.12
N GLN A 241 -10.64 -14.22 6.32
CA GLN A 241 -10.81 -14.17 4.88
C GLN A 241 -12.25 -13.77 4.53
N ARG A 242 -13.21 -14.43 5.13
CA ARG A 242 -14.63 -14.18 4.86
C ARG A 242 -15.07 -12.76 5.20
N ARG A 243 -14.57 -12.19 6.31
CA ARG A 243 -14.98 -10.87 6.80
C ARG A 243 -14.19 -9.71 6.21
N ARG A 244 -12.88 -9.88 6.05
CA ARG A 244 -11.98 -8.78 5.68
C ARG A 244 -11.65 -8.75 4.20
N ILE A 245 -11.54 -9.91 3.57
CA ILE A 245 -11.24 -10.01 2.14
C ILE A 245 -12.54 -10.19 1.38
N ARG A 246 -12.96 -9.14 0.67
CA ARG A 246 -14.20 -9.15 -0.11
C ARG A 246 -13.94 -9.81 -1.46
N ALA A 247 -13.64 -11.12 -1.46
CA ALA A 247 -13.33 -11.87 -2.67
C ALA A 247 -14.53 -12.60 -3.25
N PHE A 248 -14.50 -12.80 -4.56
CA PHE A 248 -15.36 -13.70 -5.32
C PHE A 248 -14.57 -14.32 -6.47
N VAL A 249 -15.09 -15.42 -7.02
CA VAL A 249 -14.49 -16.15 -8.14
C VAL A 249 -15.40 -16.08 -9.36
N LEU A 250 -14.85 -15.76 -10.52
CA LEU A 250 -15.48 -15.93 -11.82
C LEU A 250 -14.87 -17.17 -12.48
N SER A 251 -15.65 -18.26 -12.55
CA SER A 251 -15.26 -19.50 -13.21
C SER A 251 -15.89 -19.55 -14.59
N LEU A 252 -15.12 -19.20 -15.62
CA LEU A 252 -15.59 -18.96 -16.98
C LEU A 252 -15.34 -20.17 -17.90
N GLY A 253 -16.23 -20.35 -18.87
CA GLY A 253 -16.17 -21.41 -19.86
C GLY A 253 -16.53 -22.78 -19.33
N GLU A 254 -16.13 -23.84 -20.03
CA GLU A 254 -16.48 -25.22 -19.67
C GLU A 254 -16.08 -25.59 -18.25
N LEU A 255 -17.02 -26.14 -17.50
CA LEU A 255 -16.80 -26.60 -16.14
C LEU A 255 -16.36 -28.07 -16.15
N ASP A 256 -15.06 -28.30 -16.41
CA ASP A 256 -14.45 -29.62 -16.21
C ASP A 256 -14.31 -29.97 -14.71
N ASP A 257 -14.02 -31.22 -14.43
CA ASP A 257 -13.94 -31.75 -13.06
C ASP A 257 -12.91 -31.02 -12.21
N VAL A 258 -11.77 -30.66 -12.80
CA VAL A 258 -10.63 -30.06 -12.08
C VAL A 258 -10.90 -28.57 -11.80
N LYS A 259 -11.47 -27.85 -12.76
CA LYS A 259 -11.85 -26.44 -12.60
C LYS A 259 -12.94 -26.29 -11.53
N VAL A 260 -13.93 -27.20 -11.51
CA VAL A 260 -14.95 -27.22 -10.46
C VAL A 260 -14.33 -27.52 -9.11
N ALA A 261 -13.40 -28.47 -9.02
CA ALA A 261 -12.69 -28.77 -7.77
C ALA A 261 -11.87 -27.57 -7.28
N ALA A 262 -11.13 -26.89 -8.16
CA ALA A 262 -10.38 -25.67 -7.82
C ALA A 262 -11.32 -24.57 -7.28
N SER A 263 -12.49 -24.41 -7.89
CA SER A 263 -13.53 -23.48 -7.43
C SER A 263 -14.06 -23.83 -6.03
N MET A 264 -14.11 -25.13 -5.64
CA MET A 264 -14.51 -25.52 -4.28
C MET A 264 -13.57 -24.99 -3.19
N GLY A 265 -12.31 -24.69 -3.51
CA GLY A 265 -11.40 -24.00 -2.61
C GLY A 265 -11.91 -22.61 -2.18
N ALA A 266 -12.58 -21.90 -3.08
CA ALA A 266 -13.22 -20.62 -2.76
C ALA A 266 -14.39 -20.80 -1.78
N ILE A 267 -15.18 -21.86 -1.93
CA ILE A 267 -16.26 -22.20 -0.99
C ILE A 267 -15.71 -22.51 0.41
N PHE A 268 -14.60 -23.25 0.48
CA PHE A 268 -13.91 -23.48 1.74
C PHE A 268 -13.52 -22.17 2.43
N MET A 269 -13.05 -21.19 1.66
CA MET A 269 -12.68 -19.86 2.14
C MET A 269 -13.88 -18.95 2.44
N GLY A 270 -15.09 -19.34 2.03
CA GLY A 270 -16.31 -18.56 2.21
C GLY A 270 -16.57 -17.52 1.12
N PHE A 271 -16.06 -17.74 -0.09
CA PHE A 271 -16.26 -16.87 -1.25
C PHE A 271 -17.26 -17.44 -2.25
N PRO A 272 -18.18 -16.62 -2.81
CA PRO A 272 -19.09 -17.06 -3.85
C PRO A 272 -18.35 -17.26 -5.19
N ILE A 273 -18.91 -18.15 -6.00
CA ILE A 273 -18.45 -18.46 -7.34
C ILE A 273 -19.56 -18.11 -8.32
N LEU A 274 -19.21 -17.37 -9.37
CA LEU A 274 -20.11 -17.11 -10.49
C LEU A 274 -19.56 -17.76 -11.75
N THR A 275 -20.44 -18.28 -12.59
CA THR A 275 -20.08 -18.88 -13.87
C THR A 275 -20.94 -18.33 -14.98
N ASP A 276 -20.36 -18.23 -16.18
CA ASP A 276 -21.06 -17.88 -17.41
C ASP A 276 -21.81 -19.07 -18.03
N GLN A 277 -21.68 -20.27 -17.42
CA GLN A 277 -22.37 -21.47 -17.89
C GLN A 277 -23.78 -21.55 -17.31
N GLU A 278 -24.73 -21.97 -18.13
CA GLU A 278 -26.08 -22.31 -17.66
C GLU A 278 -26.00 -23.53 -16.76
N LEU A 279 -26.42 -23.38 -15.52
CA LEU A 279 -26.56 -24.49 -14.58
C LEU A 279 -28.02 -24.90 -14.52
N GLY A 280 -28.30 -26.19 -14.72
CA GLY A 280 -29.63 -26.74 -14.44
C GLY A 280 -30.04 -26.51 -13.00
N SER A 281 -31.33 -26.46 -12.71
CA SER A 281 -31.84 -26.23 -11.34
C SER A 281 -31.34 -27.25 -10.32
N ASP A 282 -30.94 -28.41 -10.77
CA ASP A 282 -30.36 -29.51 -10.01
C ASP A 282 -28.83 -29.45 -9.85
N MET A 283 -28.16 -28.53 -10.56
CA MET A 283 -26.72 -28.29 -10.48
C MET A 283 -26.35 -27.05 -9.65
N GLN A 284 -27.33 -26.28 -9.21
CA GLN A 284 -27.08 -25.09 -8.42
C GLN A 284 -26.76 -25.44 -6.95
N ILE A 285 -25.67 -24.89 -6.43
CA ILE A 285 -25.41 -24.78 -5.00
C ILE A 285 -25.87 -23.38 -4.60
N PRO A 286 -27.06 -23.23 -3.99
CA PRO A 286 -27.59 -21.90 -3.66
C PRO A 286 -26.61 -21.09 -2.85
N ASP A 287 -26.49 -19.78 -3.15
CA ASP A 287 -25.65 -18.80 -2.48
C ASP A 287 -24.14 -18.96 -2.68
N TRP A 288 -23.67 -20.05 -3.31
CA TRP A 288 -22.23 -20.34 -3.43
C TRP A 288 -21.74 -20.57 -4.87
N TYR A 289 -22.54 -21.18 -5.72
CA TYR A 289 -22.23 -21.41 -7.13
C TYR A 289 -23.40 -20.92 -7.98
N ILE A 290 -23.20 -19.77 -8.64
CA ILE A 290 -24.27 -18.98 -9.25
C ILE A 290 -24.03 -18.87 -10.75
N SER A 291 -25.08 -19.14 -11.55
CA SER A 291 -25.05 -18.96 -13.01
C SER A 291 -25.45 -17.54 -13.39
N GLU A 292 -24.64 -16.88 -14.21
CA GLU A 292 -24.99 -15.63 -14.90
C GLU A 292 -24.30 -15.60 -16.28
N PRO A 293 -25.01 -16.08 -17.34
CA PRO A 293 -24.46 -16.11 -18.70
C PRO A 293 -24.26 -14.72 -19.34
N ASP A 294 -24.92 -13.70 -18.81
CA ASP A 294 -24.84 -12.34 -19.33
C ASP A 294 -23.60 -11.62 -18.78
N TYR A 295 -22.63 -11.40 -19.63
CA TYR A 295 -21.37 -10.71 -19.29
C TYR A 295 -21.54 -9.26 -18.86
N GLU A 296 -22.71 -8.62 -19.10
CA GLU A 296 -23.03 -7.30 -18.56
C GLU A 296 -23.45 -7.39 -17.09
N LYS A 297 -24.00 -8.52 -16.67
CA LYS A 297 -24.60 -8.71 -15.36
C LYS A 297 -23.70 -9.48 -14.39
N ILE A 298 -22.76 -10.29 -14.89
CA ILE A 298 -21.96 -11.18 -14.04
C ILE A 298 -21.15 -10.40 -12.96
N VAL A 299 -20.50 -9.27 -13.32
CA VAL A 299 -19.80 -8.45 -12.34
C VAL A 299 -20.75 -7.74 -11.39
N PRO A 300 -21.81 -7.03 -11.83
CA PRO A 300 -22.83 -6.49 -10.93
C PRO A 300 -23.41 -7.52 -9.95
N LEU A 301 -23.75 -8.71 -10.42
CA LEU A 301 -24.26 -9.78 -9.57
C LEU A 301 -23.22 -10.26 -8.56
N ALA A 302 -21.95 -10.39 -8.97
CA ALA A 302 -20.86 -10.75 -8.05
C ALA A 302 -20.70 -9.74 -6.91
N LEU A 303 -20.82 -8.45 -7.22
CA LEU A 303 -20.78 -7.38 -6.22
C LEU A 303 -21.96 -7.46 -5.26
N GLU A 304 -23.15 -7.68 -5.78
CA GLU A 304 -24.40 -7.82 -4.99
C GLU A 304 -24.30 -9.00 -4.03
N VAL A 305 -24.00 -10.19 -4.55
CA VAL A 305 -23.88 -11.43 -3.77
C VAL A 305 -22.80 -11.31 -2.70
N ARG A 306 -21.70 -10.65 -3.02
CA ARG A 306 -20.61 -10.43 -2.05
C ARG A 306 -20.89 -9.29 -1.08
N GLY A 307 -21.95 -8.52 -1.28
CA GLY A 307 -22.34 -7.38 -0.45
C GLY A 307 -21.36 -6.18 -0.61
N ILE A 308 -20.75 -6.04 -1.78
CA ILE A 308 -19.86 -4.93 -2.09
C ILE A 308 -20.67 -3.76 -2.64
N LYS A 309 -20.80 -2.72 -1.86
CA LYS A 309 -21.46 -1.48 -2.30
C LYS A 309 -20.39 -0.52 -2.78
N LEU A 310 -20.42 -0.21 -4.07
CA LEU A 310 -19.59 0.83 -4.67
C LEU A 310 -20.45 2.06 -4.88
N THR A 311 -20.02 3.19 -4.34
CA THR A 311 -20.58 4.49 -4.70
C THR A 311 -19.82 4.94 -5.95
N ASN A 312 -20.30 4.57 -7.13
CA ASN A 312 -19.69 5.01 -8.40
C ASN A 312 -20.21 6.42 -8.73
N ILE A 313 -19.32 7.41 -8.65
CA ILE A 313 -19.44 8.62 -9.46
C ILE A 313 -18.70 8.33 -10.76
N GLU A 314 -19.39 8.43 -11.87
CA GLU A 314 -18.79 8.34 -13.19
C GLU A 314 -17.78 9.48 -13.36
N VAL A 315 -16.51 9.15 -13.63
CA VAL A 315 -15.48 10.14 -13.89
C VAL A 315 -15.37 10.30 -15.40
N PRO A 316 -15.76 11.43 -15.99
CA PRO A 316 -15.89 11.62 -17.43
C PRO A 316 -14.54 11.91 -18.11
N ILE A 317 -13.57 10.99 -17.96
CA ILE A 317 -12.23 11.10 -18.54
C ILE A 317 -12.00 9.99 -19.59
N PRO A 318 -11.15 10.23 -20.60
CA PRO A 318 -10.96 9.30 -21.73
C PRO A 318 -10.00 8.14 -21.44
N VAL A 319 -9.46 8.05 -20.23
CA VAL A 319 -8.57 6.97 -19.78
C VAL A 319 -9.24 6.14 -18.70
N ASN A 320 -8.80 4.89 -18.51
CA ASN A 320 -9.27 4.08 -17.41
C ASN A 320 -8.94 4.72 -16.06
N PHE A 321 -9.73 4.42 -15.05
CA PHE A 321 -9.63 5.04 -13.74
C PHE A 321 -9.83 4.01 -12.63
N GLY A 322 -8.94 4.01 -11.65
CA GLY A 322 -9.05 3.16 -10.47
C GLY A 322 -7.72 3.02 -9.72
N PRO A 323 -7.72 2.39 -8.53
CA PRO A 323 -6.51 2.14 -7.74
C PRO A 323 -5.45 1.29 -8.46
N ALA A 324 -5.82 0.58 -9.53
CA ALA A 324 -4.90 -0.19 -10.36
C ALA A 324 -3.76 0.65 -10.94
N PHE A 325 -4.02 1.94 -11.16
CA PHE A 325 -3.04 2.87 -11.76
C PHE A 325 -2.27 3.69 -10.72
N GLU A 326 -2.62 3.60 -9.44
CA GLU A 326 -1.92 4.31 -8.37
C GLU A 326 -0.46 3.87 -8.28
N GLY A 327 0.46 4.80 -8.51
CA GLY A 327 1.89 4.52 -8.53
C GLY A 327 2.40 3.95 -9.85
N GLU A 328 1.62 3.98 -10.93
CA GLU A 328 2.09 3.66 -12.27
C GLU A 328 3.32 4.52 -12.61
N THR A 329 4.44 3.85 -12.94
CA THR A 329 5.68 4.55 -13.30
C THR A 329 5.70 4.85 -14.78
N ILE A 330 5.57 6.13 -15.16
CA ILE A 330 5.74 6.57 -16.53
C ILE A 330 7.22 6.89 -16.78
N ARG A 331 7.87 6.07 -17.62
CA ARG A 331 9.27 6.27 -17.99
C ARG A 331 9.42 7.52 -18.86
N LYS A 332 10.62 8.10 -18.85
CA LYS A 332 10.91 9.29 -19.66
C LYS A 332 10.63 9.09 -21.17
N GLY A 333 10.85 7.90 -21.70
CA GLY A 333 10.57 7.55 -23.09
C GLY A 333 9.09 7.50 -23.43
N ASP A 334 8.23 7.22 -22.44
CA ASP A 334 6.77 7.08 -22.59
C ASP A 334 6.02 8.37 -22.23
N THR A 335 6.73 9.41 -21.75
CA THR A 335 6.17 10.70 -21.38
C THR A 335 5.91 11.56 -22.60
N TYR A 336 4.69 12.09 -22.72
CA TYR A 336 4.34 13.10 -23.75
C TYR A 336 4.68 14.50 -23.26
N VAL A 337 4.22 14.87 -22.06
CA VAL A 337 4.43 16.19 -21.44
C VAL A 337 4.74 16.03 -19.95
N GLU A 338 5.59 16.92 -19.44
CA GLU A 338 6.00 16.94 -18.03
C GLU A 338 5.67 18.32 -17.42
N PHE A 339 5.11 18.34 -16.21
CA PHE A 339 4.76 19.55 -15.47
C PHE A 339 5.51 19.61 -14.14
N GLY A 340 6.02 20.80 -13.78
CA GLY A 340 6.76 20.97 -12.53
C GLY A 340 8.12 20.26 -12.52
N GLY A 341 8.49 19.64 -11.41
CA GLY A 341 9.62 18.72 -11.32
C GLY A 341 11.01 19.34 -11.30
N GLY A 342 11.24 20.41 -10.55
CA GLY A 342 12.56 21.01 -10.34
C GLY A 342 13.15 21.78 -11.53
N LYS A 343 12.58 21.63 -12.72
CA LYS A 343 12.94 22.39 -13.93
C LYS A 343 11.93 23.46 -14.31
N THR A 344 10.72 23.32 -13.81
CA THR A 344 9.64 24.29 -13.88
C THR A 344 8.97 24.36 -12.52
N THR A 345 8.27 25.45 -12.25
CA THR A 345 7.58 25.66 -10.98
C THR A 345 6.30 24.82 -10.91
N GLY A 346 6.00 24.22 -9.74
CA GLY A 346 4.73 23.53 -9.52
C GLY A 346 4.23 23.69 -8.10
N PHE A 347 2.90 23.74 -7.90
CA PHE A 347 2.28 23.77 -6.56
C PHE A 347 0.87 23.21 -6.57
N GLU A 348 0.42 22.77 -5.41
CA GLU A 348 -0.96 22.37 -5.12
C GLU A 348 -1.50 23.17 -3.92
N LEU A 349 -2.74 23.60 -3.98
CA LEU A 349 -3.36 24.36 -2.92
C LEU A 349 -4.85 24.01 -2.79
N VAL A 350 -5.26 23.55 -1.61
CA VAL A 350 -6.68 23.52 -1.23
C VAL A 350 -6.98 24.67 -0.30
N ARG A 351 -8.08 25.37 -0.55
CA ARG A 351 -8.55 26.46 0.30
C ARG A 351 -10.01 26.29 0.69
N MET A 352 -10.29 26.52 1.96
CA MET A 352 -11.65 26.79 2.39
C MET A 352 -12.02 28.23 2.00
N VAL A 353 -13.16 28.40 1.35
CA VAL A 353 -13.66 29.70 0.88
C VAL A 353 -15.11 29.90 1.30
N ALA A 354 -15.61 31.14 1.21
CA ALA A 354 -17.00 31.43 1.44
C ALA A 354 -17.91 30.89 0.31
N GLN A 355 -19.20 30.70 0.60
CA GLN A 355 -20.12 30.07 -0.35
C GLN A 355 -20.28 30.84 -1.66
N ASP A 356 -20.18 32.15 -1.61
CA ASP A 356 -20.28 33.10 -2.73
C ASP A 356 -18.95 33.25 -3.52
N GLU A 357 -17.86 32.77 -2.98
CA GLU A 357 -16.55 32.79 -3.62
C GLU A 357 -16.27 31.53 -4.46
N VAL A 358 -17.16 30.52 -4.44
CA VAL A 358 -17.01 29.27 -5.15
C VAL A 358 -18.19 28.98 -6.06
N GLU A 359 -17.90 28.77 -7.34
CA GLU A 359 -18.86 28.30 -8.34
C GLU A 359 -18.78 26.78 -8.46
N ASP A 360 -19.79 26.05 -7.96
CA ASP A 360 -19.78 24.61 -7.88
C ASP A 360 -19.65 23.95 -9.26
N GLY A 361 -18.69 23.04 -9.38
CA GLY A 361 -18.45 22.29 -10.61
C GLY A 361 -17.64 23.05 -11.67
N LYS A 362 -17.21 24.27 -11.40
CA LYS A 362 -16.40 25.03 -12.36
C LYS A 362 -14.97 24.51 -12.42
N ILE A 363 -14.54 24.26 -13.65
CA ILE A 363 -13.17 23.89 -13.96
C ILE A 363 -12.61 24.94 -14.91
N THR A 364 -11.47 25.53 -14.56
CA THR A 364 -10.78 26.54 -15.36
C THR A 364 -9.35 26.09 -15.61
N VAL A 365 -8.91 26.08 -16.89
CA VAL A 365 -7.51 25.88 -17.27
C VAL A 365 -6.98 27.20 -17.81
N ILE A 366 -5.87 27.69 -17.25
CA ILE A 366 -5.20 28.92 -17.66
C ILE A 366 -3.80 28.58 -18.17
N GLY A 367 -3.59 28.73 -19.46
CA GLY A 367 -2.36 28.42 -20.15
C GLY A 367 -2.49 27.28 -21.17
N PRO A 368 -1.38 26.74 -21.67
CA PRO A 368 -1.37 25.69 -22.69
C PRO A 368 -2.04 24.39 -22.21
N GLU A 369 -2.87 23.83 -23.08
CA GLU A 369 -3.41 22.45 -22.94
C GLU A 369 -2.43 21.41 -23.51
N ILE A 370 -2.58 20.15 -23.10
CA ILE A 370 -1.72 19.04 -23.50
C ILE A 370 -1.68 18.87 -25.04
N ASP A 371 -2.81 19.07 -25.70
CA ASP A 371 -2.93 18.93 -27.15
C ASP A 371 -2.34 20.11 -27.96
N SER A 372 -2.10 21.23 -27.29
CA SER A 372 -1.54 22.44 -27.90
C SER A 372 -0.02 22.48 -27.91
N VAL A 373 0.66 21.51 -27.29
CA VAL A 373 2.11 21.49 -27.14
C VAL A 373 2.74 20.25 -27.77
N PRO A 374 3.98 20.34 -28.29
CA PRO A 374 4.70 19.19 -28.85
C PRO A 374 5.14 18.22 -27.76
N GLU A 375 5.39 16.95 -28.17
CA GLU A 375 5.97 15.92 -27.30
C GLU A 375 7.31 16.38 -26.70
N GLY A 376 7.54 16.05 -25.43
CA GLY A 376 8.74 16.41 -24.68
C GLY A 376 8.71 17.82 -24.06
N THR A 377 7.60 18.54 -24.21
CA THR A 377 7.42 19.85 -23.59
C THR A 377 7.40 19.74 -22.07
N ARG A 378 7.93 20.77 -21.40
CA ARG A 378 7.87 20.95 -19.95
C ARG A 378 7.18 22.25 -19.65
N LEU A 379 6.18 22.20 -18.75
CA LEU A 379 5.35 23.32 -18.37
C LEU A 379 5.32 23.51 -16.84
N PRO A 380 5.10 24.71 -16.34
CA PRO A 380 4.75 24.91 -14.94
C PRO A 380 3.37 24.34 -14.63
N LEU A 381 3.05 24.14 -13.35
CA LEU A 381 1.74 23.64 -12.92
C LEU A 381 1.30 24.31 -11.61
N GLY A 382 0.09 24.81 -11.60
CA GLY A 382 -0.63 25.15 -10.36
C GLY A 382 -1.97 24.42 -10.34
N ILE A 383 -2.28 23.70 -9.26
CA ILE A 383 -3.59 23.11 -9.03
C ILE A 383 -4.19 23.79 -7.80
N MET A 384 -5.25 24.55 -7.99
CA MET A 384 -5.96 25.23 -6.91
C MET A 384 -7.37 24.65 -6.81
N VAL A 385 -7.74 24.22 -5.61
CA VAL A 385 -9.05 23.65 -5.30
C VAL A 385 -9.70 24.51 -4.22
N ASP A 386 -10.72 25.25 -4.59
CA ASP A 386 -11.51 26.08 -3.69
C ASP A 386 -12.74 25.31 -3.24
N ILE A 387 -12.90 25.15 -1.93
CA ILE A 387 -13.94 24.31 -1.32
C ILE A 387 -14.79 25.13 -0.36
N TYR A 388 -16.11 25.03 -0.53
CA TYR A 388 -17.07 25.39 0.49
C TYR A 388 -17.80 24.13 0.97
N GLY A 389 -17.99 24.04 2.28
CA GLY A 389 -18.81 22.99 2.88
C GLY A 389 -19.17 23.33 4.31
N ARG A 390 -20.41 23.00 4.70
CA ARG A 390 -20.94 23.28 6.05
C ARG A 390 -20.14 22.63 7.18
N LYS A 391 -19.42 21.54 6.88
CA LYS A 391 -18.52 20.85 7.81
C LYS A 391 -17.04 21.02 7.43
N MET A 392 -16.74 21.84 6.44
CA MET A 392 -15.36 22.15 6.08
C MET A 392 -14.73 23.03 7.16
N GLN A 393 -13.48 22.74 7.47
CA GLN A 393 -12.67 23.46 8.45
C GLN A 393 -11.29 23.76 7.86
N GLU A 394 -10.64 24.83 8.32
CA GLU A 394 -9.28 25.17 7.85
C GLU A 394 -8.27 24.05 8.11
N ASP A 395 -8.43 23.29 9.20
CA ASP A 395 -7.56 22.15 9.52
C ASP A 395 -7.66 21.02 8.49
N PHE A 396 -8.76 20.94 7.73
CA PHE A 396 -8.95 19.92 6.70
C PHE A 396 -8.23 20.22 5.40
N GLU A 397 -7.87 21.48 5.14
CA GLU A 397 -7.22 21.89 3.89
C GLU A 397 -5.99 21.04 3.55
N GLY A 398 -5.07 20.88 4.50
CA GLY A 398 -3.83 20.10 4.30
C GLY A 398 -4.09 18.60 4.06
N VAL A 399 -5.15 18.05 4.67
CA VAL A 399 -5.55 16.64 4.46
C VAL A 399 -6.15 16.46 3.07
N LEU A 400 -7.04 17.37 2.63
CA LEU A 400 -7.64 17.31 1.31
C LEU A 400 -6.61 17.60 0.21
N GLU A 401 -5.66 18.51 0.44
CA GLU A 401 -4.60 18.87 -0.49
C GLU A 401 -3.75 17.65 -0.87
N ARG A 402 -3.39 16.81 0.10
CA ARG A 402 -2.68 15.55 -0.14
C ARG A 402 -3.48 14.54 -0.98
N ARG A 403 -4.79 14.70 -1.11
CA ARG A 403 -5.61 13.84 -1.95
C ARG A 403 -5.50 14.16 -3.44
N ILE A 404 -5.02 15.34 -3.82
CA ILE A 404 -4.89 15.73 -5.23
C ILE A 404 -4.05 14.72 -6.00
N HIS A 405 -2.82 14.45 -5.56
CA HIS A 405 -1.94 13.50 -6.26
C HIS A 405 -2.44 12.05 -6.15
N TYR A 406 -3.07 11.64 -5.04
CA TYR A 406 -3.68 10.31 -4.96
C TYR A 406 -4.79 10.13 -5.99
N PHE A 407 -5.69 11.10 -6.10
CA PHE A 407 -6.80 11.04 -7.03
C PHE A 407 -6.33 11.04 -8.48
N THR A 408 -5.38 11.88 -8.83
CA THR A 408 -4.84 11.95 -10.19
C THR A 408 -4.10 10.68 -10.60
N ASN A 409 -3.37 10.03 -9.68
CA ASN A 409 -2.69 8.76 -9.91
C ASN A 409 -3.65 7.58 -10.16
N TYR A 410 -4.94 7.74 -9.93
CA TYR A 410 -5.93 6.74 -10.31
C TYR A 410 -6.25 6.74 -11.81
N GLY A 411 -5.80 7.76 -12.56
CA GLY A 411 -5.96 7.81 -14.02
C GLY A 411 -4.84 7.03 -14.74
N GLU A 412 -5.23 6.14 -15.67
CA GLU A 412 -4.26 5.43 -16.50
C GLU A 412 -3.41 6.41 -17.31
N GLY A 413 -2.08 6.24 -17.25
CA GLY A 413 -1.12 7.08 -17.98
C GLY A 413 -0.85 8.44 -17.31
N ILE A 414 -1.17 8.60 -16.04
CA ILE A 414 -0.84 9.77 -15.23
C ILE A 414 0.08 9.33 -14.08
N TRP A 415 1.20 10.01 -13.94
CA TRP A 415 2.08 9.88 -12.78
C TRP A 415 2.22 11.24 -12.12
N HIS A 416 1.86 11.34 -10.85
CA HIS A 416 1.81 12.58 -10.10
C HIS A 416 2.41 12.38 -8.71
N VAL A 417 3.42 13.17 -8.39
CA VAL A 417 4.01 13.27 -7.06
C VAL A 417 3.97 14.72 -6.64
N ALA A 418 3.38 15.00 -5.49
CA ALA A 418 3.28 16.35 -4.99
C ALA A 418 3.26 16.42 -3.47
N GLN A 419 3.81 17.51 -2.98
CA GLN A 419 3.71 17.99 -1.62
C GLN A 419 3.83 19.51 -1.66
N ARG A 420 2.69 20.21 -1.52
CA ARG A 420 2.64 21.69 -1.54
C ARG A 420 3.24 22.26 -2.83
N ASP A 421 4.36 22.98 -2.73
CA ASP A 421 5.06 23.60 -3.87
C ASP A 421 6.16 22.71 -4.47
N LEU A 422 6.23 21.45 -4.08
CA LEU A 422 6.93 20.38 -4.76
C LEU A 422 5.92 19.55 -5.55
N CYS A 423 5.72 19.87 -6.82
CA CYS A 423 4.73 19.20 -7.66
C CYS A 423 5.39 18.76 -8.97
N TRP A 424 5.17 17.49 -9.34
CA TRP A 424 5.70 16.90 -10.55
C TRP A 424 4.70 15.92 -11.16
N VAL A 425 4.28 16.22 -12.40
CA VAL A 425 3.30 15.39 -13.14
C VAL A 425 3.89 14.96 -14.47
N ARG A 426 3.69 13.71 -14.84
CA ARG A 426 3.95 13.18 -16.18
C ARG A 426 2.66 12.63 -16.76
N ILE A 427 2.41 12.98 -18.03
CA ILE A 427 1.32 12.41 -18.82
C ILE A 427 1.93 11.56 -19.91
N SER A 428 1.45 10.32 -20.04
CA SER A 428 1.95 9.36 -21.01
C SER A 428 1.47 9.68 -22.44
N LYS A 429 2.22 9.17 -23.43
CA LYS A 429 1.84 9.21 -24.84
C LYS A 429 0.50 8.51 -25.08
N ASP A 430 0.26 7.40 -24.40
CA ASP A 430 -0.98 6.64 -24.50
C ASP A 430 -2.18 7.44 -23.99
N ALA A 431 -2.07 8.09 -22.83
CA ALA A 431 -3.13 8.95 -22.32
C ALA A 431 -3.42 10.11 -23.28
N ARG A 432 -2.38 10.74 -23.82
CA ARG A 432 -2.54 11.79 -24.87
C ARG A 432 -3.22 11.25 -26.13
N ALA A 433 -2.86 10.05 -26.58
CA ALA A 433 -3.48 9.43 -27.76
C ALA A 433 -4.96 9.12 -27.54
N LYS A 434 -5.37 8.80 -26.30
CA LYS A 434 -6.77 8.62 -25.90
C LYS A 434 -7.52 9.96 -25.75
N GLY A 435 -6.87 11.10 -25.93
CA GLY A 435 -7.48 12.44 -25.85
C GLY A 435 -7.47 13.04 -24.42
N PHE A 436 -6.59 12.58 -23.54
CA PHE A 436 -6.47 13.15 -22.20
C PHE A 436 -5.95 14.60 -22.24
N LEU A 437 -6.58 15.50 -21.51
CA LEU A 437 -6.29 16.93 -21.41
C LEU A 437 -6.20 17.38 -19.93
N MET A 438 -5.66 18.59 -19.68
CA MET A 438 -5.58 19.14 -18.32
C MET A 438 -6.96 19.32 -17.66
N LYS A 439 -7.97 19.68 -18.43
CA LYS A 439 -9.35 19.75 -17.93
C LYS A 439 -9.83 18.44 -17.29
N HIS A 440 -9.37 17.27 -17.80
CA HIS A 440 -9.76 15.97 -17.27
C HIS A 440 -9.17 15.71 -15.87
N ILE A 441 -8.02 16.31 -15.53
CA ILE A 441 -7.53 16.36 -14.14
C ILE A 441 -8.55 17.09 -13.26
N GLY A 442 -9.09 18.22 -13.74
CA GLY A 442 -10.12 18.95 -13.03
C GLY A 442 -11.42 18.14 -12.85
N GLU A 443 -11.89 17.45 -13.89
CA GLU A 443 -13.07 16.58 -13.85
C GLU A 443 -12.91 15.44 -12.85
N LEU A 444 -11.73 14.81 -12.86
CA LEU A 444 -11.36 13.76 -11.94
C LEU A 444 -11.36 14.24 -10.48
N LEU A 445 -10.68 15.35 -10.22
CA LEU A 445 -10.63 15.95 -8.88
C LEU A 445 -12.02 16.36 -8.39
N LEU A 446 -12.83 17.00 -9.24
CA LEU A 446 -14.21 17.38 -8.94
C LEU A 446 -15.04 16.17 -8.51
N ALA A 447 -15.02 15.09 -9.33
CA ALA A 447 -15.74 13.87 -9.04
C ALA A 447 -15.27 13.22 -7.72
N LYS A 448 -13.95 13.11 -7.53
CA LYS A 448 -13.38 12.46 -6.36
C LYS A 448 -13.55 13.23 -5.07
N PHE A 449 -13.39 14.55 -5.05
CA PHE A 449 -13.64 15.33 -3.85
C PHE A 449 -15.11 15.23 -3.38
N LYS A 450 -16.06 15.24 -4.30
CA LYS A 450 -17.48 15.04 -3.96
C LYS A 450 -17.78 13.61 -3.51
N GLN A 451 -17.15 12.62 -4.11
CA GLN A 451 -17.34 11.20 -3.79
C GLN A 451 -16.76 10.83 -2.43
N GLU A 452 -15.51 11.23 -2.18
CA GLU A 452 -14.76 10.82 -0.97
C GLU A 452 -15.16 11.63 0.26
N PHE A 453 -15.58 12.90 0.06
CA PHE A 453 -15.85 13.84 1.15
C PHE A 453 -17.25 14.48 1.08
N PRO A 454 -18.33 13.71 0.90
CA PRO A 454 -19.68 14.26 0.70
C PRO A 454 -20.19 15.05 1.91
N ALA A 455 -19.63 14.81 3.12
CA ALA A 455 -20.00 15.55 4.32
C ALA A 455 -19.26 16.90 4.48
N ILE A 456 -18.16 17.10 3.73
CA ILE A 456 -17.24 18.23 3.88
C ILE A 456 -17.29 19.15 2.66
N VAL A 457 -17.50 18.57 1.46
CA VAL A 457 -17.45 19.28 0.18
C VAL A 457 -18.87 19.46 -0.36
N ASP A 458 -19.49 20.60 -0.03
CA ASP A 458 -20.79 20.97 -0.61
C ASP A 458 -20.60 21.60 -2.02
N ARG A 459 -19.58 22.46 -2.18
CA ARG A 459 -19.19 23.08 -3.45
C ARG A 459 -17.69 23.01 -3.65
N VAL A 460 -17.26 22.81 -4.88
CA VAL A 460 -15.85 22.76 -5.24
C VAL A 460 -15.62 23.37 -6.62
N GLN A 461 -14.61 24.22 -6.72
CA GLN A 461 -14.12 24.82 -7.96
C GLN A 461 -12.65 24.49 -8.12
N ILE A 462 -12.22 24.19 -9.35
CA ILE A 462 -10.84 23.78 -9.63
C ILE A 462 -10.27 24.72 -10.69
N THR A 463 -9.08 25.24 -10.38
CA THR A 463 -8.31 26.07 -11.32
C THR A 463 -6.96 25.40 -11.56
N ILE A 464 -6.66 25.12 -12.81
CA ILE A 464 -5.40 24.54 -13.25
C ILE A 464 -4.61 25.59 -14.03
N LEU A 465 -3.40 25.85 -13.63
CA LEU A 465 -2.51 26.85 -14.19
C LEU A 465 -1.35 26.14 -14.90
N THR A 466 -1.17 26.36 -16.18
CA THR A 466 -0.03 25.88 -16.99
C THR A 466 0.74 27.04 -17.63
N ASP A 467 0.30 28.27 -17.41
CA ASP A 467 0.99 29.51 -17.79
C ASP A 467 2.00 29.92 -16.72
N GLN A 468 3.22 30.28 -17.12
CA GLN A 468 4.32 30.60 -16.19
C GLN A 468 4.04 31.84 -15.34
N ALA A 469 3.43 32.87 -15.92
CA ALA A 469 3.13 34.12 -15.16
C ALA A 469 2.04 33.87 -14.12
N ALA A 470 0.99 33.14 -14.51
CA ALA A 470 -0.09 32.76 -13.61
C ALA A 470 0.38 31.85 -12.46
N VAL A 471 1.27 30.90 -12.75
CA VAL A 471 1.86 30.03 -11.72
C VAL A 471 2.73 30.84 -10.77
N ASN A 472 3.61 31.72 -11.28
CA ASN A 472 4.48 32.56 -10.46
C ASN A 472 3.70 33.51 -9.54
N GLU A 473 2.59 34.07 -10.00
CA GLU A 473 1.74 34.92 -9.19
C GLU A 473 1.07 34.14 -8.04
N ASN A 474 0.56 32.95 -8.34
CA ASN A 474 -0.26 32.20 -7.37
C ASN A 474 0.56 31.34 -6.40
N ILE A 475 1.79 30.93 -6.76
CA ILE A 475 2.67 30.18 -5.83
C ILE A 475 3.03 31.01 -4.61
N VAL A 476 3.16 32.32 -4.74
CA VAL A 476 3.43 33.20 -3.59
C VAL A 476 2.27 33.16 -2.60
N LYS A 477 1.02 33.20 -3.11
CA LYS A 477 -0.20 33.07 -2.28
C LYS A 477 -0.29 31.67 -1.62
N ALA A 478 0.08 30.64 -2.37
CA ALA A 478 0.10 29.27 -1.86
C ALA A 478 1.13 29.12 -0.71
N ARG A 479 2.35 29.59 -0.88
CA ARG A 479 3.39 29.59 0.15
C ARG A 479 2.99 30.32 1.41
N GLU A 480 2.33 31.47 1.26
CA GLU A 480 1.81 32.22 2.42
C GLU A 480 0.73 31.40 3.14
N ARG A 481 -0.18 30.71 2.42
CA ARG A 481 -1.18 29.83 3.05
C ARG A 481 -0.53 28.67 3.79
N TYR A 482 0.52 28.06 3.24
CA TYR A 482 1.28 27.01 3.93
C TYR A 482 1.92 27.53 5.21
N ARG A 483 2.54 28.73 5.17
CA ARG A 483 3.13 29.37 6.34
C ARG A 483 2.10 29.66 7.44
N ILE A 484 0.90 30.13 7.07
CA ILE A 484 -0.19 30.35 8.02
C ILE A 484 -0.64 29.02 8.67
N ARG A 485 -0.77 27.95 7.90
CA ARG A 485 -1.10 26.62 8.44
C ARG A 485 -0.05 26.11 9.42
N ASP A 486 1.23 26.23 9.06
CA ASP A 486 2.34 25.78 9.90
C ASP A 486 2.47 26.61 11.18
N ALA A 487 2.20 27.91 11.11
CA ALA A 487 2.23 28.80 12.26
C ALA A 487 1.22 28.41 13.36
N ARG A 488 0.13 27.74 13.03
CA ARG A 488 -0.86 27.25 14.01
C ARG A 488 -0.28 26.23 14.99
N LEU A 489 0.76 25.48 14.59
CA LEU A 489 1.45 24.57 15.48
C LEU A 489 2.38 25.27 16.47
N LYS A 490 2.94 26.45 16.13
CA LYS A 490 3.91 27.17 16.97
C LYS A 490 3.40 27.53 18.38
N SER A 491 2.07 27.62 18.55
CA SER A 491 1.43 27.89 19.86
C SER A 491 1.10 26.63 20.67
N LEU A 492 1.27 25.47 20.09
CA LEU A 492 0.96 24.19 20.74
C LEU A 492 2.25 23.52 21.22
N THR A 493 2.17 22.93 22.41
CA THR A 493 3.24 22.13 23.00
C THR A 493 2.73 20.74 23.31
N ASP A 494 3.65 19.81 23.49
CA ASP A 494 3.27 18.44 23.87
C ASP A 494 2.58 18.39 25.25
N GLU A 495 2.89 19.37 26.11
CA GLU A 495 2.23 19.54 27.41
C GLU A 495 0.82 20.12 27.30
N SER A 496 0.53 20.88 26.23
CA SER A 496 -0.76 21.56 26.04
C SER A 496 -1.87 20.67 25.50
N VAL A 497 -1.57 19.42 25.16
CA VAL A 497 -2.54 18.48 24.57
C VAL A 497 -2.68 17.22 25.42
N ASP A 498 -3.91 16.66 25.43
CA ASP A 498 -4.23 15.42 26.14
C ASP A 498 -4.19 14.17 25.21
N THR A 499 -3.97 14.39 23.92
CA THR A 499 -4.02 13.33 22.91
C THR A 499 -2.92 13.53 21.87
N PHE A 500 -2.15 12.47 21.63
CA PHE A 500 -1.27 12.35 20.47
C PHE A 500 -1.99 11.61 19.35
N TYR A 501 -1.40 11.55 18.16
CA TYR A 501 -1.99 10.81 17.04
C TYR A 501 -0.98 9.89 16.38
N SER A 502 -1.44 8.72 15.97
CA SER A 502 -0.64 7.83 15.14
C SER A 502 -0.73 8.21 13.67
N CYS A 503 0.24 7.71 12.89
CA CYS A 503 0.15 7.66 11.44
C CYS A 503 0.69 6.31 10.96
N LEU A 504 -0.18 5.51 10.32
CA LEU A 504 0.13 4.17 9.81
C LEU A 504 0.19 4.13 8.27
N LEU A 505 0.17 5.28 7.59
CA LEU A 505 0.19 5.38 6.12
C LEU A 505 1.36 4.62 5.47
N CYS A 506 2.50 4.57 6.15
CA CYS A 506 3.71 3.92 5.63
C CYS A 506 3.75 2.39 5.86
N GLN A 507 2.76 1.79 6.50
CA GLN A 507 2.73 0.34 6.74
C GLN A 507 2.58 -0.48 5.47
N SER A 508 2.17 0.12 4.37
CA SER A 508 2.16 -0.52 3.05
C SER A 508 3.55 -1.00 2.59
N PHE A 509 4.63 -0.39 3.07
CA PHE A 509 6.00 -0.79 2.72
C PHE A 509 6.93 -0.99 3.94
N ALA A 510 6.52 -0.55 5.13
CA ALA A 510 7.21 -0.80 6.40
C ALA A 510 6.15 -1.26 7.43
N PRO A 511 5.71 -2.52 7.40
CA PRO A 511 4.48 -2.98 8.09
C PRO A 511 4.53 -2.86 9.60
N ASN A 512 5.72 -2.81 10.21
CA ASN A 512 5.90 -2.64 11.64
C ASN A 512 6.11 -1.19 12.07
N HIS A 513 6.16 -0.26 11.10
CA HIS A 513 6.37 1.14 11.40
C HIS A 513 5.11 1.79 11.96
N VAL A 514 5.25 2.43 13.12
CA VAL A 514 4.21 3.28 13.72
C VAL A 514 4.80 4.65 13.96
N CYS A 515 4.28 5.65 13.27
CA CYS A 515 4.64 7.04 13.50
C CYS A 515 3.70 7.64 14.56
N ILE A 516 4.24 8.22 15.62
CA ILE A 516 3.49 8.98 16.61
C ILE A 516 3.80 10.46 16.39
N THR A 517 2.76 11.25 16.11
CA THR A 517 2.85 12.69 15.89
C THR A 517 2.37 13.42 17.13
N THR A 518 3.14 14.41 17.55
CA THR A 518 2.81 15.31 18.63
C THR A 518 2.87 16.75 18.13
N PRO A 519 2.38 17.77 18.86
CA PRO A 519 2.53 19.16 18.45
C PRO A 519 3.98 19.54 18.10
N GLU A 520 4.96 19.00 18.82
CA GLU A 520 6.38 19.32 18.69
C GLU A 520 7.18 18.26 17.93
N ARG A 521 6.54 17.18 17.48
CA ARG A 521 7.14 16.12 16.68
C ARG A 521 6.29 15.78 15.47
N VAL A 522 6.67 16.35 14.33
CA VAL A 522 6.05 16.06 13.04
C VAL A 522 6.34 14.63 12.60
N GLY A 523 5.48 14.05 11.75
CA GLY A 523 5.77 12.79 11.08
C GLY A 523 7.10 12.84 10.32
N LEU A 524 7.78 11.70 10.19
CA LEU A 524 9.13 11.60 9.59
C LEU A 524 9.18 12.15 8.16
N CYS A 525 8.07 12.05 7.44
CA CYS A 525 7.93 12.59 6.06
C CYS A 525 7.80 14.11 5.99
N GLY A 526 7.72 14.82 7.12
CA GLY A 526 7.48 16.27 7.17
C GLY A 526 6.06 16.69 6.75
N ALA A 527 5.22 15.76 6.26
CA ALA A 527 3.94 16.07 5.64
C ALA A 527 2.74 15.88 6.57
N VAL A 528 2.90 15.20 7.70
CA VAL A 528 1.82 14.93 8.67
C VAL A 528 2.17 15.55 10.00
N SER A 529 1.61 16.73 10.26
CA SER A 529 1.69 17.37 11.58
C SER A 529 0.65 16.78 12.53
N TRP A 530 0.69 17.17 13.81
CA TRP A 530 -0.33 16.80 14.79
C TRP A 530 -1.73 17.30 14.38
N LEU A 531 -1.84 18.54 13.87
CA LEU A 531 -3.09 19.08 13.34
C LEU A 531 -3.62 18.28 12.16
N ASP A 532 -2.74 17.89 11.24
CA ASP A 532 -3.11 17.07 10.10
C ASP A 532 -3.59 15.67 10.50
N ALA A 533 -2.94 15.05 11.49
CA ALA A 533 -3.33 13.74 11.98
C ALA A 533 -4.67 13.79 12.71
N ARG A 534 -4.92 14.84 13.51
CA ARG A 534 -6.21 15.11 14.15
C ARG A 534 -7.31 15.30 13.11
N ALA A 535 -7.07 16.16 12.13
CA ALA A 535 -8.02 16.41 11.05
C ALA A 535 -8.31 15.17 10.22
N ALA A 536 -7.28 14.36 9.91
CA ALA A 536 -7.45 13.11 9.20
C ALA A 536 -8.32 12.11 9.98
N TYR A 537 -8.17 12.03 11.30
CA TYR A 537 -9.04 11.22 12.16
C TYR A 537 -10.48 11.74 12.18
N GLU A 538 -10.68 13.05 12.29
CA GLU A 538 -12.03 13.66 12.27
C GLU A 538 -12.74 13.37 10.94
N ILE A 539 -12.03 13.42 9.82
CA ILE A 539 -12.57 13.10 8.49
C ILE A 539 -12.87 11.60 8.34
N THR A 540 -11.94 10.76 8.79
CA THR A 540 -12.04 9.30 8.62
C THR A 540 -11.63 8.59 9.92
N PRO A 541 -12.57 8.40 10.88
CA PRO A 541 -12.26 7.81 12.19
C PRO A 541 -11.71 6.38 12.14
N THR A 542 -11.92 5.67 11.03
CA THR A 542 -11.38 4.31 10.79
C THR A 542 -10.09 4.32 9.97
N GLY A 543 -9.53 5.50 9.71
CA GLY A 543 -8.34 5.69 8.90
C GLY A 543 -7.02 5.38 9.65
N PRO A 544 -5.88 5.61 9.01
CA PRO A 544 -4.56 5.29 9.54
C PRO A 544 -4.09 6.23 10.65
N ASN A 545 -4.78 7.34 10.88
CA ASN A 545 -4.49 8.27 11.96
C ASN A 545 -5.46 8.03 13.11
N GLN A 546 -4.95 7.55 14.24
CA GLN A 546 -5.77 7.21 15.42
C GLN A 546 -5.35 8.03 16.64
N PRO A 547 -6.30 8.45 17.50
CA PRO A 547 -5.97 9.16 18.72
C PRO A 547 -5.31 8.23 19.73
N ILE A 548 -4.29 8.75 20.40
CA ILE A 548 -3.60 8.09 21.52
C ILE A 548 -3.77 9.00 22.74
N PRO A 549 -4.68 8.70 23.67
CA PRO A 549 -4.82 9.46 24.90
C PRO A 549 -3.48 9.47 25.66
N LYS A 550 -2.94 10.65 25.91
CA LYS A 550 -1.56 10.80 26.41
C LYS A 550 -1.35 10.17 27.78
N GLY A 551 -2.23 10.43 28.73
CA GLY A 551 -2.05 9.96 30.11
C GLY A 551 -0.80 10.53 30.80
N PRO A 552 -0.43 10.02 31.99
CA PRO A 552 0.79 10.41 32.67
C PRO A 552 2.04 9.86 31.96
N ALA A 553 3.09 10.65 31.89
CA ALA A 553 4.38 10.19 31.40
C ALA A 553 5.05 9.22 32.39
N ILE A 554 5.73 8.22 31.85
CA ILE A 554 6.64 7.36 32.61
C ILE A 554 7.99 8.09 32.73
N ASP A 555 8.46 8.68 31.63
CA ASP A 555 9.67 9.50 31.57
C ASP A 555 9.43 10.67 30.61
N GLU A 556 9.29 11.88 31.14
CA GLU A 556 9.02 13.09 30.35
C GLU A 556 10.23 13.51 29.49
N VAL A 557 11.45 13.26 29.96
CA VAL A 557 12.67 13.65 29.25
C VAL A 557 12.89 12.75 28.03
N LYS A 558 12.71 11.45 28.19
CA LYS A 558 12.79 10.49 27.08
C LYS A 558 11.55 10.51 26.20
N GLY A 559 10.45 11.05 26.68
CA GLY A 559 9.18 11.01 25.97
C GLY A 559 8.54 9.62 25.97
N MET A 560 8.45 8.99 27.15
CA MET A 560 7.87 7.67 27.34
C MET A 560 6.49 7.77 27.98
N TRP A 561 5.47 7.22 27.31
CA TRP A 561 4.12 7.10 27.81
C TRP A 561 3.61 5.66 27.69
N GLN A 562 2.94 5.17 28.74
CA GLN A 562 2.35 3.84 28.71
C GLN A 562 1.32 3.71 27.58
N SER A 563 0.50 4.71 27.36
CA SER A 563 -0.51 4.72 26.29
C SER A 563 0.09 4.65 24.89
N CYS A 564 1.25 5.26 24.66
CA CYS A 564 1.98 5.12 23.41
C CYS A 564 2.49 3.70 23.22
N ASN A 565 3.02 3.07 24.27
CA ASN A 565 3.50 1.69 24.22
C ASN A 565 2.36 0.69 24.02
N ASP A 566 1.24 0.89 24.71
CA ASP A 566 0.04 0.05 24.57
C ASP A 566 -0.54 0.13 23.13
N TYR A 567 -0.52 1.33 22.54
CA TYR A 567 -0.93 1.51 21.14
C TYR A 567 0.09 0.92 20.16
N LEU A 568 1.38 1.13 20.42
CA LEU A 568 2.48 0.70 19.57
C LEU A 568 2.49 -0.81 19.36
N ARG A 569 2.30 -1.59 20.43
CA ARG A 569 2.41 -3.05 20.40
C ARG A 569 1.50 -3.69 19.34
N PRO A 570 0.18 -3.56 19.37
CA PRO A 570 -0.69 -4.12 18.33
C PRO A 570 -0.49 -3.44 16.95
N ALA A 571 -0.24 -2.14 16.94
CA ALA A 571 -0.08 -1.38 15.70
C ALA A 571 1.21 -1.72 14.94
N SER A 572 2.23 -2.26 15.61
CA SER A 572 3.49 -2.74 15.04
C SER A 572 3.52 -4.24 14.79
N ASN A 573 2.37 -4.92 14.72
CA ASN A 573 2.28 -6.38 14.63
C ASN A 573 3.02 -7.11 15.76
N ASN A 574 2.98 -6.57 16.98
CA ASN A 574 3.66 -7.08 18.17
C ASN A 574 5.19 -7.20 18.05
N THR A 575 5.81 -6.41 17.16
CA THR A 575 7.27 -6.39 17.00
C THR A 575 7.96 -5.37 17.89
N LEU A 576 7.19 -4.39 18.38
CA LEU A 576 7.68 -3.31 19.22
C LEU A 576 6.89 -3.26 20.52
N ASP A 577 7.59 -3.22 21.64
CA ASP A 577 6.99 -3.17 22.96
C ASP A 577 7.01 -1.77 23.58
N GLU A 578 7.99 -0.95 23.18
CA GLU A 578 8.27 0.33 23.84
C GLU A 578 8.90 1.32 22.86
N VAL A 579 8.54 2.59 23.01
CA VAL A 579 9.12 3.70 22.25
C VAL A 579 9.35 4.92 23.13
N ASN A 580 10.48 5.56 22.94
CA ASN A 580 10.81 6.85 23.53
C ASN A 580 10.82 7.90 22.42
N LEU A 581 9.94 8.90 22.50
CA LEU A 581 9.74 9.87 21.42
C LEU A 581 10.88 10.87 21.27
N TYR A 582 11.64 11.15 22.37
CA TYR A 582 12.61 12.24 22.45
C TYR A 582 14.04 11.77 22.73
N THR A 583 14.41 10.61 22.26
CA THR A 583 15.76 10.08 22.32
C THR A 583 16.11 9.35 21.02
N LEU A 584 17.39 9.36 20.69
CA LEU A 584 17.97 8.59 19.59
C LEU A 584 18.60 7.29 20.08
N MET A 585 19.04 7.24 21.36
CA MET A 585 19.87 6.16 21.88
C MET A 585 19.06 5.04 22.54
N ASP A 586 17.94 5.35 23.17
CA ASP A 586 17.14 4.38 23.94
C ASP A 586 15.76 4.15 23.34
N LYS A 587 15.56 3.03 22.67
CA LYS A 587 14.31 2.61 22.02
C LYS A 587 13.67 3.73 21.18
N PRO A 588 14.43 4.28 20.21
CA PRO A 588 13.95 5.38 19.38
C PRO A 588 12.75 4.95 18.54
N MET A 589 12.04 5.94 18.01
CA MET A 589 10.99 5.66 17.04
C MET A 589 11.55 4.93 15.82
N THR A 590 10.78 4.02 15.26
CA THR A 590 11.14 3.34 13.99
C THR A 590 11.08 4.31 12.81
N SER A 591 11.71 3.93 11.71
CA SER A 591 11.71 4.69 10.46
C SER A 591 11.15 3.88 9.30
N CYS A 592 10.37 4.52 8.44
CA CYS A 592 9.71 3.83 7.32
C CYS A 592 10.56 3.79 6.04
N GLY A 593 11.21 4.89 5.70
CA GLY A 593 11.90 5.16 4.42
C GLY A 593 11.43 6.44 3.73
N CYS A 594 10.31 7.04 4.17
CA CYS A 594 9.76 8.30 3.65
C CYS A 594 10.22 9.54 4.43
N PHE A 595 11.26 9.45 5.20
CA PHE A 595 11.79 10.57 6.00
C PHE A 595 12.43 11.65 5.12
N GLU A 596 12.40 12.90 5.60
CA GLU A 596 13.03 14.03 4.93
C GLU A 596 14.54 14.08 5.21
N ALA A 597 14.94 13.72 6.42
CA ALA A 597 16.33 13.71 6.88
C ALA A 597 16.62 12.46 7.71
N ILE A 598 17.89 12.15 7.88
CA ILE A 598 18.37 11.08 8.76
C ILE A 598 19.36 11.71 9.75
N MET A 599 19.19 11.42 11.03
CA MET A 599 20.21 11.68 12.03
C MET A 599 20.95 10.39 12.40
N ALA A 600 22.25 10.52 12.59
CA ALA A 600 23.15 9.43 12.94
C ALA A 600 24.19 9.90 13.96
N ILE A 601 24.60 9.02 14.87
CA ILE A 601 25.69 9.34 15.80
C ILE A 601 27.02 9.40 15.07
N VAL A 602 27.91 10.26 15.59
CA VAL A 602 29.33 10.33 15.26
C VAL A 602 30.11 10.22 16.57
N PRO A 603 30.38 8.99 17.02
CA PRO A 603 30.88 8.71 18.36
C PRO A 603 32.22 9.42 18.67
N GLU A 604 33.09 9.54 17.68
CA GLU A 604 34.43 10.07 17.80
C GLU A 604 34.46 11.55 18.27
N VAL A 605 33.38 12.27 17.94
CA VAL A 605 33.20 13.67 18.36
C VAL A 605 32.05 13.85 19.37
N ASN A 606 31.59 12.76 19.95
CA ASN A 606 30.47 12.76 20.91
C ASN A 606 29.24 13.53 20.40
N GLY A 607 28.95 13.42 19.11
CA GLY A 607 27.96 14.25 18.43
C GLY A 607 27.04 13.50 17.51
N LEU A 608 26.18 14.24 16.83
CA LEU A 608 25.23 13.78 15.84
C LEU A 608 25.45 14.49 14.51
N MET A 609 25.31 13.77 13.43
CA MET A 609 25.15 14.37 12.11
C MET A 609 23.70 14.27 11.64
N ILE A 610 23.27 15.20 10.79
CA ILE A 610 22.01 15.17 10.09
C ILE A 610 22.28 15.29 8.60
N THR A 611 21.69 14.44 7.79
CA THR A 611 21.78 14.51 6.34
C THR A 611 20.42 14.44 5.67
N THR A 612 20.29 15.00 4.48
CA THR A 612 19.05 15.06 3.72
C THR A 612 19.18 14.31 2.39
N ARG A 613 18.06 14.07 1.75
CA ARG A 613 18.00 13.39 0.46
C ARG A 613 18.68 14.18 -0.66
N GLU A 614 18.74 15.49 -0.53
CA GLU A 614 19.37 16.42 -1.48
C GLU A 614 20.91 16.33 -1.43
N HIS A 615 21.47 15.98 -0.27
CA HIS A 615 22.90 15.75 -0.12
C HIS A 615 23.28 14.33 -0.58
N SER A 616 23.87 14.23 -1.76
CA SER A 616 24.29 12.95 -2.37
C SER A 616 25.69 12.48 -1.97
N GLY A 617 26.46 13.33 -1.25
CA GLY A 617 27.84 13.08 -0.85
C GLY A 617 28.00 12.13 0.34
N MET A 618 29.25 11.87 0.70
CA MET A 618 29.60 11.18 1.95
C MET A 618 29.30 12.07 3.15
N THR A 619 29.09 11.46 4.30
CA THR A 619 28.85 12.12 5.57
C THR A 619 29.86 11.67 6.62
N PRO A 620 30.06 12.40 7.73
CA PRO A 620 31.05 12.04 8.75
C PRO A 620 30.89 10.67 9.38
N CYS A 621 29.70 10.06 9.33
CA CYS A 621 29.53 8.65 9.76
C CYS A 621 30.01 7.62 8.72
N GLY A 622 30.65 8.05 7.62
CA GLY A 622 31.19 7.18 6.58
C GLY A 622 30.15 6.59 5.62
N MET A 623 28.91 7.11 5.61
CA MET A 623 27.82 6.62 4.76
C MET A 623 27.16 7.76 3.98
N THR A 624 26.65 7.45 2.79
CA THR A 624 25.77 8.36 2.05
C THR A 624 24.35 8.32 2.59
N PHE A 625 23.52 9.31 2.25
CA PHE A 625 22.08 9.27 2.58
C PHE A 625 21.41 7.97 2.13
N SER A 626 21.69 7.48 0.92
CA SER A 626 21.10 6.24 0.39
C SER A 626 21.48 5.01 1.21
N THR A 627 22.73 4.91 1.67
CA THR A 627 23.19 3.82 2.53
C THR A 627 22.52 3.88 3.90
N LEU A 628 22.48 5.06 4.51
CA LEU A 628 21.79 5.30 5.77
C LEU A 628 20.29 4.97 5.68
N ALA A 629 19.64 5.36 4.59
CA ALA A 629 18.23 5.07 4.36
C ALA A 629 17.93 3.55 4.34
N GLY A 630 18.85 2.76 3.77
CA GLY A 630 18.77 1.30 3.82
C GLY A 630 19.00 0.72 5.21
N THR A 631 19.77 1.40 6.06
CA THR A 631 20.08 0.97 7.42
C THR A 631 18.94 1.26 8.40
N VAL A 632 18.32 2.46 8.30
CA VAL A 632 17.32 2.92 9.27
C VAL A 632 15.88 2.65 8.86
N GLY A 633 15.62 2.36 7.59
CA GLY A 633 14.28 2.09 7.07
C GLY A 633 13.71 0.73 7.48
N GLY A 634 12.48 0.45 7.05
CA GLY A 634 11.87 -0.87 7.20
C GLY A 634 11.15 -1.13 8.52
N GLY A 635 10.96 -0.11 9.36
CA GLY A 635 10.14 -0.22 10.59
C GLY A 635 10.87 -0.88 11.77
N LEU A 636 12.19 -0.86 11.79
CA LEU A 636 13.00 -1.34 12.90
C LEU A 636 13.43 -0.18 13.82
N GLN A 637 13.61 -0.48 15.12
CA GLN A 637 14.30 0.42 16.05
C GLN A 637 15.81 0.27 15.86
N THR A 638 16.49 1.38 15.59
CA THR A 638 17.93 1.40 15.34
C THR A 638 18.58 2.45 16.24
N PRO A 639 18.96 2.11 17.51
CA PRO A 639 19.63 3.05 18.40
C PRO A 639 20.85 3.71 17.71
N GLY A 640 20.96 5.02 17.87
CA GLY A 640 21.98 5.81 17.20
C GLY A 640 21.64 6.28 15.79
N PHE A 641 20.53 5.81 15.18
CA PHE A 641 20.12 6.18 13.83
C PHE A 641 18.61 6.35 13.75
N MET A 642 18.11 7.44 13.18
CA MET A 642 16.67 7.64 12.99
C MET A 642 16.38 8.56 11.81
N GLY A 643 15.35 8.21 11.01
CA GLY A 643 14.74 9.13 10.05
C GLY A 643 13.90 10.18 10.77
N ILE A 644 13.91 11.41 10.29
CA ILE A 644 13.19 12.54 10.89
C ILE A 644 12.59 13.47 9.84
N GLY A 645 11.57 14.25 10.24
CA GLY A 645 11.17 15.46 9.51
C GLY A 645 12.12 16.62 9.81
N ARG A 646 12.41 17.48 8.83
CA ARG A 646 13.35 18.60 8.99
C ARG A 646 12.99 19.54 10.13
N SER A 647 11.71 19.86 10.28
CA SER A 647 11.23 20.77 11.33
C SER A 647 11.41 20.21 12.76
N TYR A 648 11.60 18.90 12.92
CA TYR A 648 11.89 18.32 14.22
C TYR A 648 13.25 18.78 14.77
N VAL A 649 14.22 19.10 13.91
CA VAL A 649 15.57 19.57 14.31
C VAL A 649 15.51 20.83 15.18
N VAL A 650 14.56 21.72 14.92
CA VAL A 650 14.38 22.98 15.66
C VAL A 650 13.33 22.89 16.76
N SER A 651 12.76 21.72 16.99
CA SER A 651 11.79 21.50 18.06
C SER A 651 12.45 21.51 19.45
N ARG A 652 11.74 21.99 20.47
CA ARG A 652 12.15 21.85 21.88
C ARG A 652 12.26 20.39 22.32
N LYS A 653 11.60 19.50 21.62
CA LYS A 653 11.60 18.05 21.85
C LYS A 653 12.62 17.30 20.98
N PHE A 654 13.55 18.03 20.32
CA PHE A 654 14.62 17.38 19.59
C PHE A 654 15.60 16.71 20.56
N ILE A 655 15.45 15.42 20.74
CA ILE A 655 16.29 14.51 21.56
C ILE A 655 16.87 15.11 22.86
N PRO A 656 16.07 15.76 23.72
CA PRO A 656 16.59 16.36 24.96
C PRO A 656 17.23 15.33 25.89
N ALA A 657 16.79 14.07 25.83
CA ALA A 657 17.40 12.99 26.63
C ALA A 657 18.86 12.70 26.22
N ASP A 658 19.25 13.01 25.00
CA ASP A 658 20.60 12.79 24.47
C ASP A 658 21.42 14.09 24.38
N GLY A 659 20.88 15.24 24.81
CA GLY A 659 21.56 16.54 24.84
C GLY A 659 21.13 17.56 23.78
N GLY A 660 20.02 17.29 23.06
CA GLY A 660 19.38 18.28 22.18
C GLY A 660 20.21 18.74 20.97
N ILE A 661 19.95 19.97 20.53
CA ILE A 661 20.66 20.56 19.37
C ILE A 661 22.14 20.74 19.63
N ALA A 662 22.58 20.83 20.89
CA ALA A 662 24.00 20.95 21.26
C ALA A 662 24.87 19.75 20.81
N ARG A 663 24.22 18.62 20.44
CA ARG A 663 24.87 17.43 19.88
C ARG A 663 25.11 17.50 18.37
N ILE A 664 24.51 18.46 17.65
CA ILE A 664 24.59 18.49 16.19
C ILE A 664 25.96 19.03 15.78
N VAL A 665 26.84 18.17 15.28
CA VAL A 665 28.20 18.50 14.86
C VAL A 665 28.33 18.72 13.35
N TRP A 666 27.35 18.19 12.56
CA TRP A 666 27.38 18.30 11.10
C TRP A 666 25.99 18.28 10.49
N MET A 667 25.74 19.12 9.50
CA MET A 667 24.61 19.05 8.60
C MET A 667 24.91 19.75 7.27
N PRO A 668 24.33 19.33 6.13
CA PRO A 668 24.56 19.96 4.83
C PRO A 668 24.27 21.46 4.87
N LYS A 669 25.04 22.24 4.13
CA LYS A 669 24.88 23.69 4.03
C LYS A 669 23.44 24.07 3.63
N GLU A 670 22.85 23.37 2.68
CA GLU A 670 21.46 23.60 2.26
C GLU A 670 20.47 23.46 3.42
N LEU A 671 20.64 22.44 4.28
CA LEU A 671 19.81 22.27 5.46
C LEU A 671 20.04 23.35 6.51
N LYS A 672 21.30 23.77 6.71
CA LYS A 672 21.64 24.90 7.61
C LYS A 672 20.92 26.17 7.17
N GLU A 673 20.96 26.48 5.88
CA GLU A 673 20.28 27.67 5.34
C GLU A 673 18.75 27.57 5.46
N PHE A 674 18.19 26.39 5.19
CA PHE A 674 16.75 26.15 5.32
C PHE A 674 16.25 26.34 6.76
N LEU A 675 17.02 25.91 7.76
CA LEU A 675 16.63 25.97 9.18
C LEU A 675 17.12 27.24 9.89
N ARG A 676 17.94 28.07 9.27
CA ARG A 676 18.74 29.12 9.92
C ARG A 676 17.95 30.00 10.90
N GLU A 677 16.82 30.56 10.46
CA GLU A 677 16.03 31.49 11.29
C GLU A 677 15.48 30.79 12.56
N ASP A 678 14.80 29.64 12.40
CA ASP A 678 14.23 28.89 13.51
C ASP A 678 15.33 28.26 14.39
N PHE A 679 16.46 27.85 13.81
CA PHE A 679 17.58 27.25 14.53
C PHE A 679 18.33 28.28 15.40
N VAL A 680 18.53 29.48 14.90
CA VAL A 680 19.13 30.60 15.68
C VAL A 680 18.24 30.90 16.87
N GLN A 681 16.93 31.06 16.68
CA GLN A 681 16.01 31.27 17.79
C GLN A 681 16.12 30.14 18.81
N ARG A 682 16.13 28.90 18.34
CA ARG A 682 16.24 27.70 19.19
C ARG A 682 17.57 27.68 19.96
N SER A 683 18.66 28.08 19.34
CA SER A 683 19.99 28.18 19.97
C SER A 683 20.01 29.20 21.09
N ILE A 684 19.35 30.34 20.89
CA ILE A 684 19.17 31.38 21.93
C ILE A 684 18.39 30.84 23.12
N ASP A 685 17.26 30.14 22.84
CA ASP A 685 16.37 29.57 23.85
C ASP A 685 17.09 28.52 24.71
N GLU A 686 18.07 27.79 24.15
CA GLU A 686 18.90 26.80 24.86
C GLU A 686 20.20 27.43 25.47
N GLY A 687 20.42 28.70 25.28
CA GLY A 687 21.62 29.38 25.82
C GLY A 687 22.92 29.07 25.10
N LEU A 688 22.84 28.56 23.85
CA LEU A 688 24.02 28.24 23.01
C LEU A 688 24.55 29.43 22.22
N GLY A 689 23.76 30.53 22.14
CA GLY A 689 24.12 31.74 21.42
C GLY A 689 23.63 31.76 19.96
N GLU A 690 23.58 32.99 19.39
CA GLU A 690 23.10 33.21 18.01
C GLU A 690 24.04 32.60 16.95
N ASP A 691 25.31 32.45 17.27
CA ASP A 691 26.36 31.94 16.38
C ASP A 691 26.52 30.43 16.40
N PHE A 692 25.69 29.70 17.18
CA PHE A 692 25.87 28.26 17.34
C PHE A 692 25.73 27.50 16.02
N ILE A 693 24.81 27.89 15.11
CA ILE A 693 24.65 27.25 13.81
C ILE A 693 25.94 27.32 12.96
N ASP A 694 26.77 28.36 13.16
CA ASP A 694 28.02 28.54 12.41
C ASP A 694 29.17 27.70 13.01
N LYS A 695 28.99 27.14 14.21
CA LYS A 695 29.91 26.16 14.83
C LYS A 695 29.63 24.72 14.39
N ILE A 696 28.56 24.47 13.68
CA ILE A 696 28.21 23.16 13.11
C ILE A 696 28.92 23.05 11.75
N ALA A 697 29.67 21.98 11.53
CA ALA A 697 30.34 21.72 10.26
C ALA A 697 29.34 21.39 9.14
N ASP A 698 29.77 21.53 7.90
CA ASP A 698 29.06 21.12 6.70
C ASP A 698 30.03 20.57 5.64
N GLU A 699 29.55 20.21 4.46
CA GLU A 699 30.37 19.63 3.39
C GLU A 699 31.47 20.55 2.86
N THR A 700 31.41 21.85 3.15
CA THR A 700 32.50 22.80 2.77
C THR A 700 33.67 22.75 3.74
N ILE A 701 33.44 22.29 4.97
CA ILE A 701 34.48 22.04 5.99
C ILE A 701 35.04 20.64 5.79
N GLY A 702 34.19 19.64 5.67
CA GLY A 702 34.58 18.26 5.44
C GLY A 702 33.43 17.27 5.54
N THR A 703 33.68 16.04 5.10
CA THR A 703 32.73 14.92 5.11
C THR A 703 33.24 13.71 5.88
N THR A 704 34.38 13.84 6.54
CA THR A 704 34.96 12.81 7.43
C THR A 704 35.17 13.39 8.84
N VAL A 705 35.31 12.49 9.81
CA VAL A 705 35.55 12.89 11.21
C VAL A 705 36.84 13.67 11.36
N GLU A 706 37.91 13.23 10.68
CA GLU A 706 39.22 13.85 10.71
C GLU A 706 39.21 15.29 10.18
N GLU A 707 38.34 15.57 9.22
CA GLU A 707 38.20 16.93 8.63
C GLU A 707 37.39 17.85 9.53
N ILE A 708 36.32 17.38 10.16
CA ILE A 708 35.43 18.23 10.96
C ILE A 708 35.90 18.42 12.39
N MET A 709 36.65 17.48 12.97
CA MET A 709 37.10 17.53 14.38
C MET A 709 37.90 18.79 14.71
N PRO A 710 38.93 19.21 13.94
CA PRO A 710 39.65 20.44 14.21
C PRO A 710 38.76 21.69 14.18
N PHE A 711 37.83 21.75 13.25
CA PHE A 711 36.87 22.85 13.15
C PHE A 711 35.98 22.95 14.40
N LEU A 712 35.45 21.81 14.89
CA LEU A 712 34.59 21.77 16.08
C LEU A 712 35.37 22.19 17.34
N GLU A 713 36.63 21.76 17.47
CA GLU A 713 37.52 22.13 18.58
C GLU A 713 37.86 23.63 18.55
N GLU A 714 38.28 24.17 17.41
CA GLU A 714 38.64 25.60 17.24
C GLU A 714 37.44 26.52 17.52
N ASN A 715 36.21 26.10 17.17
CA ASN A 715 35.02 26.91 17.42
C ASN A 715 34.37 26.63 18.78
N GLY A 716 34.99 25.81 19.63
CA GLY A 716 34.50 25.50 20.97
C GLY A 716 33.10 24.86 20.97
N HIS A 717 32.92 23.87 20.11
CA HIS A 717 31.62 23.19 19.99
C HIS A 717 31.24 22.48 21.30
N PRO A 718 30.01 22.62 21.82
CA PRO A 718 29.61 22.10 23.14
C PRO A 718 29.62 20.57 23.27
N CYS A 719 29.63 19.82 22.16
CA CYS A 719 29.57 18.33 22.18
C CYS A 719 30.67 17.71 23.06
N TYR A 720 31.86 18.34 23.15
CA TYR A 720 32.97 17.83 23.94
C TYR A 720 32.79 18.01 25.47
N SER A 721 31.87 18.86 25.89
CA SER A 721 31.58 19.11 27.31
C SER A 721 30.32 18.33 27.81
N LEU A 722 29.62 17.66 26.90
CA LEU A 722 28.46 16.86 27.24
C LEU A 722 28.87 15.43 27.65
N GLU A 723 28.06 14.78 28.50
CA GLU A 723 28.25 13.39 28.85
C GLU A 723 28.33 12.48 27.60
N PRO A 724 29.17 11.44 27.60
CA PRO A 724 29.26 10.54 26.45
C PRO A 724 27.93 9.94 26.05
N LEU A 725 27.68 9.88 24.72
CA LEU A 725 26.48 9.21 24.18
C LEU A 725 26.55 7.68 24.28
N MET A 726 27.77 7.12 24.34
CA MET A 726 28.04 5.69 24.46
C MET A 726 29.08 5.44 25.53
#